data_df64dc4e1218199f1e94ecde8a5b1762
#
_entry.id   df64dc4e1218199f1e94ecde8a5b1762
#
_cell.length_a   1.000
_cell.length_b   1.000
_cell.length_c   1.000
_cell.angle_alpha   90.00
_cell.angle_beta   90.00
_cell.angle_gamma   90.00
#
_symmetry.space_group_name_H-M   'P 1'
#
loop_
_entity.id
_entity.type
_entity.pdbx_description
1 polymer ?
#
loop_
_entity_poly.entity_id
_entity_poly.type
_entity_poly.pdbx_seq_one_letter_code
_entity_poly.pdbx_strand_id
1 'polypeptide(L)'
;MIRLLPFLKWFKGYTATSLRADLLSGVTVALVLIPQSMAYAQLAGLPAYYGLYAAFLPPMVAALFGSSNQLATGPVAVVSLMTAAALEPLATAGSAEYIAYAILLALLVGVFQLLLGILRLGLIVNFLSHPVVNGFTNAAAIIIATSQLSKIFGIYVDKAPHHYQTVYRVIAAAVNYTNLPTLGMAALAFGLMIGLKKLDRRIPNVLVAVVLTILIAVLFGFEKNETVSHSRIESTRLAGLVTRFNRAVADEKQIENLRLALNKAPVDREKEGNLEGVSCATCHRKAELGMVILDRIRPGTTEGQVLAMHNRAGLLDRRISELKQAIGKHREQLRHLFFEAVEDGEGLRFYTQGTAPVKEKTVGGTWRIKIENNPLDLDALTMMGGGAVVAGVPPGLPGLDVPQVDWSIVPQLFFMAMIISLLGFMEAISIAKAMAARTHQRLDPNQELIGQGLANIAGCFTSSYAVSGSFSRSAVNLQAGAKTGLSSVFSSGVVVIVLLFFTPLLYHLPQAVLAAIIMMAVFGLLNVKGFIHAWEARRFDGITAIITLLATLFFAPHLEYGIFIGVALSLGAYLMRTMKPHMAELSLHPDGSLRDARRHGLSVCRHVAAVRFDGPLNFVNATYLEDEILKLNAEMPALKCLLLAAHGINEIDASGEETLSLLVDRLRAAGYEIAFSGVKEEVLDAMNRTHLFEKIGAENFYPTQLQAVSSIYARAHLNSDEKNCPLENMQPHIADLSLHPDGSLREARRHNLALCQHIAALRFDSPLNAATSSYLEKKIRERVALLPKLKHVLLAAHGINDVDSYGMETIRQVIEWLRGAGIKFSLSGVKENVLDNMRQAGLVDIIGEKNIYPTQLKAISSIHEEAHRGSTEKRCPLIEVVP
;
A
#
# COMPACT_ATOMS: atom_id res chain seq x y z
N MET A 1 -14.90 -26.22 11.01
CA MET A 1 -15.62 -25.35 11.92
C MET A 1 -14.80 -24.12 12.34
N ILE A 2 -13.59 -24.25 12.88
CA ILE A 2 -12.72 -23.12 13.31
C ILE A 2 -12.31 -22.17 12.16
N ARG A 3 -12.26 -22.63 10.92
CA ARG A 3 -12.00 -21.75 9.74
C ARG A 3 -13.21 -20.90 9.34
N LEU A 4 -14.43 -21.38 9.61
CA LEU A 4 -15.67 -20.64 9.31
C LEU A 4 -16.03 -19.66 10.42
N LEU A 5 -15.67 -19.97 11.66
CA LEU A 5 -15.97 -19.19 12.86
C LEU A 5 -14.67 -18.88 13.62
N PRO A 6 -13.86 -17.90 13.15
CA PRO A 6 -12.54 -17.59 13.71
C PRO A 6 -12.59 -17.19 15.18
N PHE A 7 -13.67 -16.53 15.63
CA PHE A 7 -13.87 -16.07 17.00
C PHE A 7 -13.88 -17.20 18.04
N LEU A 8 -14.14 -18.46 17.64
CA LEU A 8 -14.05 -19.58 18.55
C LEU A 8 -12.64 -19.79 19.11
N LYS A 9 -11.63 -19.26 18.46
CA LYS A 9 -10.25 -19.28 18.96
C LYS A 9 -10.05 -18.40 20.19
N TRP A 10 -10.88 -17.38 20.38
CA TRP A 10 -10.76 -16.44 21.50
C TRP A 10 -10.97 -17.11 22.85
N PHE A 11 -11.88 -18.09 22.90
CA PHE A 11 -12.25 -18.77 24.14
C PHE A 11 -11.21 -19.81 24.61
N LYS A 12 -10.19 -20.10 23.79
CA LYS A 12 -9.12 -21.02 24.15
C LYS A 12 -8.17 -20.33 25.15
N GLY A 13 -8.31 -20.67 26.45
CA GLY A 13 -7.53 -20.06 27.52
C GLY A 13 -7.99 -18.65 27.92
N TYR A 14 -9.24 -18.29 27.60
CA TYR A 14 -9.80 -16.99 27.97
C TYR A 14 -10.08 -16.92 29.49
N THR A 15 -9.58 -15.88 30.14
CA THR A 15 -9.65 -15.68 31.57
C THR A 15 -10.49 -14.46 31.94
N ALA A 16 -10.92 -14.36 33.22
CA ALA A 16 -11.64 -13.19 33.73
C ALA A 16 -10.82 -11.89 33.58
N THR A 17 -9.50 -11.98 33.67
CA THR A 17 -8.60 -10.85 33.42
C THR A 17 -8.63 -10.41 31.96
N SER A 18 -8.73 -11.36 31.01
CA SER A 18 -8.90 -11.07 29.59
C SER A 18 -10.25 -10.41 29.31
N LEU A 19 -11.33 -10.91 29.91
CA LEU A 19 -12.67 -10.32 29.82
C LEU A 19 -12.68 -8.87 30.29
N ARG A 20 -12.06 -8.60 31.47
CA ARG A 20 -11.97 -7.24 31.99
C ARG A 20 -11.16 -6.33 31.07
N ALA A 21 -10.07 -6.82 30.50
CA ALA A 21 -9.24 -6.05 29.57
C ALA A 21 -10.01 -5.72 28.28
N ASP A 22 -10.71 -6.69 27.69
CA ASP A 22 -11.50 -6.49 26.47
C ASP A 22 -12.70 -5.57 26.73
N LEU A 23 -13.38 -5.68 27.89
CA LEU A 23 -14.48 -4.80 28.27
C LEU A 23 -14.00 -3.34 28.42
N LEU A 24 -12.93 -3.10 29.18
CA LEU A 24 -12.37 -1.75 29.38
C LEU A 24 -11.87 -1.16 28.05
N SER A 25 -11.24 -1.97 27.22
CA SER A 25 -10.79 -1.58 25.91
C SER A 25 -11.96 -1.22 24.99
N GLY A 26 -13.00 -2.05 24.96
CA GLY A 26 -14.22 -1.82 24.18
C GLY A 26 -14.91 -0.53 24.57
N VAL A 27 -15.10 -0.28 25.86
CA VAL A 27 -15.66 0.99 26.35
C VAL A 27 -14.80 2.18 25.92
N THR A 28 -13.47 2.08 26.10
CA THR A 28 -12.54 3.16 25.72
C THR A 28 -12.61 3.46 24.22
N VAL A 29 -12.69 2.44 23.39
CA VAL A 29 -12.84 2.60 21.92
C VAL A 29 -14.18 3.23 21.58
N ALA A 30 -15.28 2.80 22.21
CA ALA A 30 -16.62 3.35 21.95
C ALA A 30 -16.72 4.84 22.25
N LEU A 31 -16.07 5.30 23.32
CA LEU A 31 -16.04 6.71 23.70
C LEU A 31 -15.38 7.60 22.63
N VAL A 32 -14.48 7.06 21.84
CA VAL A 32 -13.86 7.73 20.69
C VAL A 32 -14.66 7.52 19.41
N LEU A 33 -15.20 6.29 19.23
CA LEU A 33 -15.93 5.87 18.03
C LEU A 33 -17.20 6.70 17.82
N ILE A 34 -17.99 6.92 18.87
CA ILE A 34 -19.30 7.59 18.79
C ILE A 34 -19.22 8.97 18.12
N PRO A 35 -18.46 9.97 18.64
CA PRO A 35 -18.40 11.27 18.01
C PRO A 35 -17.69 11.23 16.65
N GLN A 36 -16.68 10.38 16.48
CA GLN A 36 -15.99 10.22 15.20
C GLN A 36 -16.89 9.64 14.11
N SER A 37 -17.70 8.64 14.42
CA SER A 37 -18.60 8.01 13.45
C SER A 37 -19.67 9.00 12.97
N MET A 38 -20.22 9.83 13.86
CA MET A 38 -21.15 10.90 13.52
C MET A 38 -20.50 11.94 12.59
N ALA A 39 -19.26 12.30 12.90
CA ALA A 39 -18.47 13.24 12.10
C ALA A 39 -18.18 12.67 10.69
N TYR A 40 -17.86 11.40 10.58
CA TYR A 40 -17.57 10.74 9.30
C TYR A 40 -18.82 10.51 8.45
N ALA A 41 -19.99 10.26 9.06
CA ALA A 41 -21.26 10.24 8.33
C ALA A 41 -21.55 11.60 7.66
N GLN A 42 -21.33 12.70 8.36
CA GLN A 42 -21.45 14.04 7.78
C GLN A 42 -20.44 14.29 6.65
N LEU A 43 -19.24 13.73 6.76
CA LEU A 43 -18.23 13.77 5.69
C LEU A 43 -18.69 12.99 4.47
N ALA A 44 -19.39 11.87 4.68
CA ALA A 44 -19.99 11.07 3.62
C ALA A 44 -21.24 11.71 3.00
N GLY A 45 -21.66 12.90 3.45
CA GLY A 45 -22.87 13.59 2.98
C GLY A 45 -24.17 13.04 3.59
N LEU A 46 -24.07 12.23 4.64
CA LEU A 46 -25.18 11.59 5.34
C LEU A 46 -25.51 12.35 6.64
N PRO A 47 -26.73 12.25 7.15
CA PRO A 47 -27.05 12.66 8.50
C PRO A 47 -26.16 11.97 9.53
N ALA A 48 -25.77 12.69 10.59
CA ALA A 48 -24.76 12.25 11.55
C ALA A 48 -25.08 10.89 12.20
N TYR A 49 -26.35 10.59 12.45
CA TYR A 49 -26.79 9.36 13.11
C TYR A 49 -26.51 8.09 12.28
N TYR A 50 -26.38 8.16 10.93
CA TYR A 50 -25.92 7.03 10.12
C TYR A 50 -24.52 6.56 10.49
N GLY A 51 -23.72 7.45 11.07
CA GLY A 51 -22.44 7.07 11.63
C GLY A 51 -22.55 6.14 12.83
N LEU A 52 -23.57 6.35 13.67
CA LEU A 52 -23.86 5.44 14.80
C LEU A 52 -24.38 4.10 14.30
N TYR A 53 -25.23 4.10 13.27
CA TYR A 53 -25.73 2.86 12.64
C TYR A 53 -24.57 2.04 12.03
N ALA A 54 -23.60 2.70 11.43
CA ALA A 54 -22.39 2.05 10.91
C ALA A 54 -21.37 1.66 12.00
N ALA A 55 -21.55 2.12 13.23
CA ALA A 55 -20.62 1.91 14.34
C ALA A 55 -21.04 0.76 15.29
N PHE A 56 -22.20 0.11 15.10
CA PHE A 56 -22.60 -0.96 16.03
C PHE A 56 -22.53 -2.37 15.41
N LEU A 57 -23.27 -2.67 14.35
CA LEU A 57 -23.29 -4.03 13.78
C LEU A 57 -22.03 -4.36 12.97
N PRO A 58 -21.56 -3.49 12.04
CA PRO A 58 -20.40 -3.81 11.22
C PRO A 58 -19.11 -4.10 12.02
N PRO A 59 -18.73 -3.33 13.06
CA PRO A 59 -17.54 -3.62 13.86
C PRO A 59 -17.62 -4.99 14.56
N MET A 60 -18.80 -5.37 15.04
CA MET A 60 -19.02 -6.66 15.68
C MET A 60 -18.81 -7.81 14.69
N VAL A 61 -19.41 -7.70 13.49
CA VAL A 61 -19.31 -8.73 12.45
C VAL A 61 -17.86 -8.81 11.94
N ALA A 62 -17.19 -7.66 11.70
CA ALA A 62 -15.80 -7.65 11.30
C ALA A 62 -14.90 -8.38 12.30
N ALA A 63 -15.10 -8.16 13.60
CA ALA A 63 -14.33 -8.80 14.64
C ALA A 63 -14.59 -10.31 14.71
N LEU A 64 -15.86 -10.75 14.61
CA LEU A 64 -16.23 -12.16 14.68
C LEU A 64 -15.65 -12.99 13.52
N PHE A 65 -15.62 -12.44 12.31
CA PHE A 65 -15.21 -13.14 11.09
C PHE A 65 -13.84 -12.75 10.58
N GLY A 66 -13.24 -11.66 11.07
CA GLY A 66 -11.88 -11.23 10.72
C GLY A 66 -10.79 -12.07 11.36
N SER A 67 -9.54 -11.72 11.04
CA SER A 67 -8.35 -12.39 11.58
C SER A 67 -7.65 -11.60 12.68
N SER A 68 -7.87 -10.29 12.74
CA SER A 68 -7.20 -9.37 13.68
C SER A 68 -7.98 -9.23 14.99
N ASN A 69 -7.28 -9.37 16.13
CA ASN A 69 -7.88 -9.19 17.45
C ASN A 69 -8.04 -7.70 17.85
N GLN A 70 -7.21 -6.81 17.31
CA GLN A 70 -7.15 -5.41 17.73
C GLN A 70 -7.67 -4.43 16.69
N LEU A 71 -7.94 -4.88 15.46
CA LEU A 71 -8.47 -4.00 14.42
C LEU A 71 -9.86 -3.52 14.81
N ALA A 72 -10.00 -2.20 14.92
CA ALA A 72 -11.30 -1.56 15.17
C ALA A 72 -11.89 -1.09 13.83
N THR A 73 -12.84 -1.85 13.30
CA THR A 73 -13.61 -1.53 12.10
C THR A 73 -14.69 -0.50 12.41
N GLY A 74 -15.22 0.17 11.41
CA GLY A 74 -16.30 1.18 11.52
C GLY A 74 -16.11 2.30 10.53
N PRO A 75 -16.88 3.40 10.63
CA PRO A 75 -16.71 4.57 9.79
C PRO A 75 -15.28 5.11 9.83
N VAL A 76 -14.72 5.43 8.66
CA VAL A 76 -13.37 6.02 8.52
C VAL A 76 -13.38 7.18 7.53
N ALA A 77 -12.49 8.14 7.72
CA ALA A 77 -12.49 9.39 6.95
C ALA A 77 -12.34 9.17 5.45
N VAL A 78 -11.42 8.30 5.03
CA VAL A 78 -11.13 8.04 3.61
C VAL A 78 -12.34 7.41 2.91
N VAL A 79 -12.89 6.34 3.48
CA VAL A 79 -14.08 5.66 2.89
C VAL A 79 -15.29 6.60 2.88
N SER A 80 -15.48 7.41 3.93
CA SER A 80 -16.56 8.40 3.99
C SER A 80 -16.44 9.47 2.90
N LEU A 81 -15.22 9.98 2.67
CA LEU A 81 -14.96 10.94 1.58
C LEU A 81 -15.20 10.30 0.21
N MET A 82 -14.74 9.07 0.02
CA MET A 82 -14.96 8.32 -1.23
C MET A 82 -16.43 8.02 -1.46
N THR A 83 -17.19 7.71 -0.41
CA THR A 83 -18.65 7.56 -0.48
C THR A 83 -19.30 8.85 -0.96
N ALA A 84 -18.91 10.01 -0.38
CA ALA A 84 -19.42 11.31 -0.85
C ALA A 84 -19.07 11.58 -2.31
N ALA A 85 -17.83 11.35 -2.72
CA ALA A 85 -17.36 11.53 -4.10
C ALA A 85 -18.14 10.64 -5.10
N ALA A 86 -18.45 9.40 -4.70
CA ALA A 86 -19.20 8.46 -5.52
C ALA A 86 -20.68 8.87 -5.70
N LEU A 87 -21.29 9.45 -4.68
CA LEU A 87 -22.73 9.68 -4.63
C LEU A 87 -23.15 11.11 -5.01
N GLU A 88 -22.31 12.12 -4.81
CA GLU A 88 -22.62 13.51 -5.15
C GLU A 88 -23.02 13.74 -6.63
N PRO A 89 -22.46 13.04 -7.62
CA PRO A 89 -22.92 13.12 -8.99
C PRO A 89 -24.29 12.48 -9.24
N LEU A 90 -24.75 11.59 -8.36
CA LEU A 90 -25.91 10.73 -8.55
C LEU A 90 -27.15 11.25 -7.83
N ALA A 91 -26.96 11.84 -6.64
CA ALA A 91 -28.08 12.33 -5.80
C ALA A 91 -27.63 13.49 -4.91
N THR A 92 -28.59 14.26 -4.40
CA THR A 92 -28.32 15.35 -3.49
C THR A 92 -28.02 14.83 -2.08
N ALA A 93 -26.92 15.31 -1.46
CA ALA A 93 -26.50 14.89 -0.13
C ALA A 93 -27.65 15.03 0.90
N GLY A 94 -27.88 13.98 1.68
CA GLY A 94 -28.94 13.89 2.69
C GLY A 94 -30.34 13.55 2.16
N SER A 95 -30.52 13.40 0.84
CA SER A 95 -31.80 12.93 0.29
C SER A 95 -32.03 11.44 0.56
N ALA A 96 -33.27 10.98 0.45
CA ALA A 96 -33.62 9.56 0.63
C ALA A 96 -32.91 8.69 -0.41
N GLU A 97 -32.80 9.15 -1.64
CA GLU A 97 -32.10 8.49 -2.74
C GLU A 97 -30.62 8.38 -2.45
N TYR A 98 -29.98 9.46 -1.95
CA TYR A 98 -28.58 9.47 -1.56
C TYR A 98 -28.28 8.43 -0.48
N ILE A 99 -29.15 8.34 0.52
CA ILE A 99 -29.04 7.37 1.60
C ILE A 99 -29.16 5.93 1.06
N ALA A 100 -30.16 5.68 0.20
CA ALA A 100 -30.36 4.37 -0.42
C ALA A 100 -29.12 3.97 -1.26
N TYR A 101 -28.54 4.90 -2.02
CA TYR A 101 -27.33 4.64 -2.80
C TYR A 101 -26.10 4.43 -1.92
N ALA A 102 -26.00 5.10 -0.75
CA ALA A 102 -24.93 4.86 0.20
C ALA A 102 -24.96 3.44 0.77
N ILE A 103 -26.16 2.93 1.07
CA ILE A 103 -26.38 1.57 1.55
C ILE A 103 -26.09 0.57 0.43
N LEU A 104 -26.54 0.83 -0.79
CA LEU A 104 -26.26 -0.01 -1.95
C LEU A 104 -24.75 -0.06 -2.26
N LEU A 105 -24.07 1.07 -2.19
CA LEU A 105 -22.60 1.14 -2.35
C LEU A 105 -21.89 0.29 -1.29
N ALA A 106 -22.33 0.35 -0.03
CA ALA A 106 -21.78 -0.51 1.03
C ALA A 106 -22.02 -2.00 0.75
N LEU A 107 -23.18 -2.37 0.23
CA LEU A 107 -23.47 -3.75 -0.21
C LEU A 107 -22.48 -4.21 -1.29
N LEU A 108 -22.30 -3.40 -2.33
CA LEU A 108 -21.36 -3.71 -3.42
C LEU A 108 -19.93 -3.82 -2.93
N VAL A 109 -19.49 -2.90 -2.06
CA VAL A 109 -18.17 -2.97 -1.39
C VAL A 109 -18.02 -4.27 -0.63
N GLY A 110 -19.03 -4.63 0.17
CA GLY A 110 -19.03 -5.84 0.99
C GLY A 110 -18.98 -7.11 0.14
N VAL A 111 -19.78 -7.20 -0.90
CA VAL A 111 -19.79 -8.33 -1.85
C VAL A 111 -18.45 -8.47 -2.54
N PHE A 112 -17.86 -7.36 -3.02
CA PHE A 112 -16.58 -7.39 -3.69
C PHE A 112 -15.45 -7.85 -2.73
N GLN A 113 -15.39 -7.33 -1.51
CA GLN A 113 -14.42 -7.76 -0.50
C GLN A 113 -14.58 -9.23 -0.13
N LEU A 114 -15.83 -9.69 0.04
CA LEU A 114 -16.13 -11.08 0.35
C LEU A 114 -15.66 -12.01 -0.78
N LEU A 115 -15.96 -11.67 -2.03
CA LEU A 115 -15.52 -12.43 -3.19
C LEU A 115 -14.00 -12.52 -3.27
N LEU A 116 -13.29 -11.39 -3.10
CA LEU A 116 -11.82 -11.38 -3.07
C LEU A 116 -11.27 -12.28 -1.95
N GLY A 117 -11.90 -12.29 -0.79
CA GLY A 117 -11.50 -13.13 0.35
C GLY A 117 -11.70 -14.62 0.06
N ILE A 118 -12.85 -15.00 -0.49
CA ILE A 118 -13.19 -16.40 -0.86
C ILE A 118 -12.28 -16.92 -1.95
N LEU A 119 -12.02 -16.10 -2.98
CA LEU A 119 -11.11 -16.42 -4.09
C LEU A 119 -9.63 -16.37 -3.69
N ARG A 120 -9.31 -16.03 -2.43
CA ARG A 120 -7.95 -15.89 -1.89
C ARG A 120 -7.10 -14.87 -2.62
N LEU A 121 -7.70 -13.83 -3.10
CA LEU A 121 -7.07 -12.75 -3.84
C LEU A 121 -6.59 -11.60 -2.93
N GLY A 122 -6.40 -11.84 -1.64
CA GLY A 122 -5.90 -10.83 -0.69
C GLY A 122 -4.53 -10.23 -1.07
N LEU A 123 -3.78 -10.88 -1.96
CA LEU A 123 -2.54 -10.36 -2.53
C LEU A 123 -2.76 -9.24 -3.57
N ILE A 124 -3.95 -9.13 -4.17
CA ILE A 124 -4.27 -8.07 -5.15
C ILE A 124 -4.03 -6.67 -4.56
N VAL A 125 -4.19 -6.52 -3.26
CA VAL A 125 -3.93 -5.25 -2.57
C VAL A 125 -2.49 -4.75 -2.76
N ASN A 126 -1.54 -5.64 -3.04
CA ASN A 126 -0.15 -5.27 -3.28
C ASN A 126 0.05 -4.54 -4.63
N PHE A 127 -0.94 -4.54 -5.55
CA PHE A 127 -0.89 -3.73 -6.77
C PHE A 127 -1.02 -2.23 -6.51
N LEU A 128 -1.64 -1.83 -5.40
CA LEU A 128 -1.60 -0.45 -4.93
C LEU A 128 -0.26 -0.23 -4.21
N SER A 129 0.70 0.35 -4.92
CA SER A 129 2.03 0.60 -4.35
C SER A 129 1.96 1.58 -3.18
N HIS A 130 2.82 1.41 -2.20
CA HIS A 130 2.88 2.27 -1.02
C HIS A 130 3.02 3.78 -1.34
N PRO A 131 3.79 4.21 -2.36
CA PRO A 131 3.85 5.61 -2.80
C PRO A 131 2.48 6.16 -3.25
N VAL A 132 1.71 5.40 -4.03
CA VAL A 132 0.37 5.81 -4.50
C VAL A 132 -0.56 6.04 -3.32
N VAL A 133 -0.58 5.10 -2.38
CA VAL A 133 -1.41 5.21 -1.18
C VAL A 133 -1.03 6.39 -0.33
N ASN A 134 0.27 6.60 -0.11
CA ASN A 134 0.75 7.73 0.67
C ASN A 134 0.38 9.06 0.00
N GLY A 135 0.55 9.19 -1.32
CA GLY A 135 0.12 10.36 -2.09
C GLY A 135 -1.38 10.64 -1.95
N PHE A 136 -2.20 9.62 -2.20
CA PHE A 136 -3.66 9.71 -2.11
C PHE A 136 -4.14 10.03 -0.68
N THR A 137 -3.63 9.34 0.33
CA THR A 137 -4.07 9.53 1.73
C THR A 137 -3.75 10.94 2.23
N ASN A 138 -2.58 11.49 1.87
CA ASN A 138 -2.23 12.87 2.23
C ASN A 138 -3.12 13.89 1.49
N ALA A 139 -3.43 13.68 0.20
CA ALA A 139 -4.35 14.52 -0.54
C ALA A 139 -5.76 14.49 0.08
N ALA A 140 -6.27 13.29 0.37
CA ALA A 140 -7.55 13.10 1.04
C ALA A 140 -7.58 13.80 2.40
N ALA A 141 -6.50 13.71 3.18
CA ALA A 141 -6.36 14.42 4.45
C ALA A 141 -6.50 15.94 4.29
N ILE A 142 -5.83 16.52 3.30
CA ILE A 142 -5.92 17.96 3.00
C ILE A 142 -7.35 18.33 2.57
N ILE A 143 -7.96 17.56 1.67
CA ILE A 143 -9.33 17.79 1.19
C ILE A 143 -10.32 17.72 2.36
N ILE A 144 -10.21 16.69 3.22
CA ILE A 144 -11.09 16.53 4.38
C ILE A 144 -10.93 17.71 5.34
N ALA A 145 -9.69 18.09 5.68
CA ALA A 145 -9.44 19.21 6.58
C ALA A 145 -10.02 20.51 6.04
N THR A 146 -9.76 20.81 4.77
CA THR A 146 -10.25 22.05 4.14
C THR A 146 -11.77 22.06 3.95
N SER A 147 -12.41 20.90 3.78
CA SER A 147 -13.88 20.80 3.72
C SER A 147 -14.58 21.14 5.04
N GLN A 148 -13.88 21.08 6.18
CA GLN A 148 -14.45 21.39 7.49
C GLN A 148 -14.38 22.88 7.82
N LEU A 149 -13.66 23.70 7.05
CA LEU A 149 -13.49 25.13 7.33
C LEU A 149 -14.81 25.87 7.43
N SER A 150 -15.77 25.58 6.53
CA SER A 150 -17.08 26.22 6.55
C SER A 150 -17.83 26.00 7.88
N LYS A 151 -17.76 24.79 8.44
CA LYS A 151 -18.40 24.46 9.72
C LYS A 151 -17.69 25.09 10.92
N ILE A 152 -16.35 25.22 10.84
CA ILE A 152 -15.54 25.86 11.88
C ILE A 152 -15.85 27.36 11.95
N PHE A 153 -15.93 28.02 10.80
CA PHE A 153 -16.27 29.45 10.74
C PHE A 153 -17.77 29.73 10.86
N GLY A 154 -18.63 28.71 10.88
CA GLY A 154 -20.09 28.85 10.94
C GLY A 154 -20.66 29.53 9.71
N ILE A 155 -20.08 29.32 8.54
CA ILE A 155 -20.48 29.90 7.27
C ILE A 155 -21.02 28.83 6.32
N TYR A 156 -21.94 29.25 5.47
CA TYR A 156 -22.53 28.36 4.47
C TYR A 156 -22.14 28.83 3.07
N VAL A 157 -21.38 27.97 2.37
CA VAL A 157 -20.91 28.21 1.00
C VAL A 157 -21.25 27.01 0.13
N ASP A 158 -21.78 27.27 -1.06
CA ASP A 158 -22.07 26.20 -2.00
C ASP A 158 -20.79 25.67 -2.63
N LYS A 159 -20.76 24.32 -2.84
CA LYS A 159 -19.64 23.66 -3.47
C LYS A 159 -19.46 24.15 -4.91
N ALA A 160 -18.23 24.40 -5.30
CA ALA A 160 -17.84 24.66 -6.68
C ALA A 160 -17.50 23.35 -7.41
N PRO A 161 -17.41 23.36 -8.76
CA PRO A 161 -17.00 22.15 -9.53
C PRO A 161 -15.65 21.56 -9.10
N HIS A 162 -14.74 22.41 -8.63
CA HIS A 162 -13.45 21.99 -8.10
C HIS A 162 -13.30 22.35 -6.63
N HIS A 163 -12.70 21.45 -5.87
CA HIS A 163 -12.53 21.62 -4.43
C HIS A 163 -11.74 22.89 -4.06
N TYR A 164 -10.67 23.22 -4.78
CA TYR A 164 -9.86 24.42 -4.51
C TYR A 164 -10.67 25.73 -4.67
N GLN A 165 -11.64 25.76 -5.58
CA GLN A 165 -12.54 26.90 -5.74
C GLN A 165 -13.51 27.02 -4.56
N THR A 166 -14.00 25.88 -4.06
CA THR A 166 -14.83 25.86 -2.85
C THR A 166 -14.05 26.39 -1.65
N VAL A 167 -12.81 25.95 -1.47
CA VAL A 167 -11.92 26.44 -0.39
C VAL A 167 -11.70 27.95 -0.50
N TYR A 168 -11.44 28.46 -1.70
CA TYR A 168 -11.30 29.91 -1.92
C TYR A 168 -12.58 30.69 -1.51
N ARG A 169 -13.77 30.21 -1.95
CA ARG A 169 -15.05 30.82 -1.57
C ARG A 169 -15.26 30.80 -0.05
N VAL A 170 -14.92 29.69 0.61
CA VAL A 170 -15.03 29.57 2.07
C VAL A 170 -14.11 30.57 2.78
N ILE A 171 -12.86 30.70 2.34
CA ILE A 171 -11.93 31.67 2.93
C ILE A 171 -12.43 33.11 2.72
N ALA A 172 -12.86 33.44 1.52
CA ALA A 172 -13.41 34.78 1.21
C ALA A 172 -14.67 35.11 2.05
N ALA A 173 -15.55 34.12 2.22
CA ALA A 173 -16.72 34.28 3.07
C ALA A 173 -16.36 34.36 4.57
N ALA A 174 -15.34 33.62 5.01
CA ALA A 174 -14.89 33.64 6.40
C ALA A 174 -14.39 35.02 6.85
N VAL A 175 -13.69 35.74 5.98
CA VAL A 175 -13.20 37.10 6.30
C VAL A 175 -14.35 38.06 6.66
N ASN A 176 -15.51 37.91 6.01
CA ASN A 176 -16.60 38.86 6.15
C ASN A 176 -17.76 38.37 7.05
N TYR A 177 -17.96 37.07 7.19
CA TYR A 177 -19.18 36.49 7.72
C TYR A 177 -18.96 35.39 8.79
N THR A 178 -17.81 35.34 9.44
CA THR A 178 -17.51 34.34 10.49
C THR A 178 -18.46 34.50 11.67
N ASN A 179 -19.10 33.40 12.08
CA ASN A 179 -19.90 33.36 13.31
C ASN A 179 -18.95 33.11 14.51
N LEU A 180 -18.72 34.19 15.31
CA LEU A 180 -17.77 34.15 16.42
C LEU A 180 -18.12 33.11 17.50
N PRO A 181 -19.40 32.92 17.93
CA PRO A 181 -19.75 31.82 18.84
C PRO A 181 -19.36 30.43 18.31
N THR A 182 -19.59 30.18 17.02
CA THR A 182 -19.26 28.93 16.37
C THR A 182 -17.73 28.71 16.31
N LEU A 183 -16.97 29.74 15.93
CA LEU A 183 -15.51 29.70 15.95
C LEU A 183 -14.97 29.49 17.36
N GLY A 184 -15.56 30.17 18.36
CA GLY A 184 -15.20 29.98 19.77
C GLY A 184 -15.42 28.56 20.26
N MET A 185 -16.53 27.93 19.86
CA MET A 185 -16.84 26.55 20.19
C MET A 185 -15.84 25.56 19.52
N ALA A 186 -15.48 25.81 18.25
CA ALA A 186 -14.45 25.02 17.57
C ALA A 186 -13.08 25.20 18.24
N ALA A 187 -12.67 26.42 18.55
CA ALA A 187 -11.40 26.72 19.24
C ALA A 187 -11.32 26.06 20.62
N LEU A 188 -12.43 26.10 21.37
CA LEU A 188 -12.55 25.42 22.67
C LEU A 188 -12.36 23.89 22.50
N ALA A 189 -13.05 23.29 21.51
CA ALA A 189 -12.91 21.86 21.23
C ALA A 189 -11.47 21.49 20.88
N PHE A 190 -10.80 22.26 20.01
CA PHE A 190 -9.37 22.05 19.70
C PHE A 190 -8.49 22.21 20.94
N GLY A 191 -8.70 23.26 21.71
CA GLY A 191 -7.93 23.52 22.94
C GLY A 191 -8.06 22.40 23.95
N LEU A 192 -9.27 21.90 24.18
CA LEU A 192 -9.53 20.75 25.06
C LEU A 192 -8.85 19.47 24.54
N MET A 193 -9.05 19.13 23.26
CA MET A 193 -8.48 17.91 22.69
C MET A 193 -6.94 17.92 22.72
N ILE A 194 -6.30 19.04 22.41
CA ILE A 194 -4.84 19.17 22.40
C ILE A 194 -4.31 19.26 23.84
N GLY A 195 -4.95 20.03 24.70
CA GLY A 195 -4.53 20.24 26.09
C GLY A 195 -4.61 18.96 26.91
N LEU A 196 -5.74 18.25 26.85
CA LEU A 196 -5.93 16.99 27.56
C LEU A 196 -4.99 15.91 27.05
N LYS A 197 -4.74 15.84 25.72
CA LYS A 197 -3.78 14.89 25.14
C LYS A 197 -2.33 15.14 25.61
N LYS A 198 -1.98 16.41 25.88
CA LYS A 198 -0.65 16.77 26.43
C LYS A 198 -0.58 16.47 27.92
N LEU A 199 -1.69 16.63 28.66
CA LEU A 199 -1.74 16.44 30.11
C LEU A 199 -1.63 14.95 30.47
N ASP A 200 -2.51 14.11 29.93
CA ASP A 200 -2.44 12.65 30.07
C ASP A 200 -3.07 11.98 28.85
N ARG A 201 -2.30 11.10 28.20
CA ARG A 201 -2.74 10.32 27.04
C ARG A 201 -3.83 9.28 27.36
N ARG A 202 -4.10 9.00 28.61
CA ARG A 202 -5.14 8.07 29.07
C ARG A 202 -6.52 8.72 29.09
N ILE A 203 -6.60 10.06 29.12
CA ILE A 203 -7.87 10.77 29.13
C ILE A 203 -8.49 10.67 27.72
N PRO A 204 -9.75 10.24 27.58
CA PRO A 204 -10.47 10.24 26.32
C PRO A 204 -10.81 11.68 25.89
N ASN A 205 -9.80 12.40 25.42
CA ASN A 205 -9.84 13.84 25.12
C ASN A 205 -11.00 14.24 24.20
N VAL A 206 -11.34 13.41 23.20
CA VAL A 206 -12.45 13.63 22.28
C VAL A 206 -13.79 13.62 23.03
N LEU A 207 -14.02 12.61 23.89
CA LEU A 207 -15.23 12.51 24.68
C LEU A 207 -15.39 13.70 25.63
N VAL A 208 -14.33 14.05 26.37
CA VAL A 208 -14.38 15.17 27.31
C VAL A 208 -14.69 16.47 26.57
N ALA A 209 -14.09 16.70 25.40
CA ALA A 209 -14.39 17.85 24.56
C ALA A 209 -15.86 17.86 24.12
N VAL A 210 -16.41 16.70 23.68
CA VAL A 210 -17.82 16.58 23.27
C VAL A 210 -18.77 16.84 24.44
N VAL A 211 -18.58 16.19 25.57
CA VAL A 211 -19.47 16.34 26.73
C VAL A 211 -19.46 17.76 27.24
N LEU A 212 -18.28 18.37 27.36
CA LEU A 212 -18.15 19.74 27.86
C LEU A 212 -18.77 20.76 26.88
N THR A 213 -18.56 20.58 25.58
CA THR A 213 -19.13 21.47 24.57
C THR A 213 -20.64 21.30 24.41
N ILE A 214 -21.19 20.11 24.59
CA ILE A 214 -22.65 19.90 24.69
C ILE A 214 -23.21 20.63 25.92
N LEU A 215 -22.56 20.46 27.08
CA LEU A 215 -23.00 21.14 28.31
C LEU A 215 -23.00 22.65 28.13
N ILE A 216 -21.95 23.22 27.56
CA ILE A 216 -21.87 24.67 27.27
C ILE A 216 -22.95 25.06 26.25
N ALA A 217 -23.17 24.27 25.21
CA ALA A 217 -24.19 24.55 24.20
C ALA A 217 -25.61 24.62 24.80
N VAL A 218 -25.94 23.70 25.72
CA VAL A 218 -27.22 23.71 26.43
C VAL A 218 -27.32 24.86 27.40
N LEU A 219 -26.30 25.11 28.23
CA LEU A 219 -26.33 26.16 29.27
C LEU A 219 -26.43 27.57 28.67
N PHE A 220 -25.75 27.83 27.56
CA PHE A 220 -25.69 29.14 26.92
C PHE A 220 -26.68 29.31 25.76
N GLY A 221 -27.54 28.33 25.50
CA GLY A 221 -28.49 28.40 24.39
C GLY A 221 -27.79 28.64 23.05
N PHE A 222 -26.78 27.81 22.74
CA PHE A 222 -25.94 27.91 21.53
C PHE A 222 -26.76 27.83 20.26
N GLU A 223 -27.79 26.97 20.25
CA GLU A 223 -28.76 26.86 19.18
C GLU A 223 -29.93 27.82 19.46
N LYS A 224 -30.21 28.69 18.51
CA LYS A 224 -31.40 29.59 18.53
C LYS A 224 -32.07 29.44 17.17
N ASN A 225 -33.06 28.57 17.12
CA ASN A 225 -33.90 28.34 15.95
C ASN A 225 -35.36 28.70 16.27
N GLU A 226 -35.96 29.49 15.41
CA GLU A 226 -37.36 29.86 15.49
C GLU A 226 -38.04 29.58 14.14
N THR A 227 -39.21 28.95 14.18
CA THR A 227 -40.01 28.73 12.96
C THR A 227 -41.11 29.75 12.89
N VAL A 228 -41.06 30.54 11.84
CA VAL A 228 -42.00 31.66 11.69
C VAL A 228 -42.56 31.73 10.26
N SER A 229 -43.78 32.26 10.13
CA SER A 229 -44.34 32.59 8.82
C SER A 229 -43.64 33.81 8.22
N HIS A 230 -43.54 33.87 6.92
CA HIS A 230 -42.94 34.98 6.20
C HIS A 230 -43.60 36.33 6.56
N SER A 231 -44.86 36.38 7.02
CA SER A 231 -45.57 37.56 7.50
C SER A 231 -44.89 38.23 8.70
N ARG A 232 -44.10 37.50 9.48
CA ARG A 232 -43.33 38.00 10.60
C ARG A 232 -41.91 38.47 10.20
N ILE A 233 -41.56 38.41 8.90
CA ILE A 233 -40.27 38.80 8.38
C ILE A 233 -40.43 40.05 7.49
N GLU A 234 -40.01 41.20 7.97
CA GLU A 234 -40.01 42.47 7.23
C GLU A 234 -38.92 42.49 6.17
N SER A 235 -39.27 41.98 4.97
CA SER A 235 -38.34 41.96 3.82
C SER A 235 -39.09 41.94 2.51
N THR A 236 -38.99 43.02 1.73
CA THR A 236 -39.62 43.13 0.41
C THR A 236 -39.07 42.15 -0.65
N ARG A 237 -37.89 41.61 -0.41
CA ARG A 237 -37.19 40.74 -1.37
C ARG A 237 -37.34 39.25 -1.09
N LEU A 238 -37.71 38.90 0.14
CA LEU A 238 -37.69 37.51 0.62
C LEU A 238 -38.62 36.59 -0.17
N ALA A 239 -39.90 36.95 -0.23
CA ALA A 239 -40.93 36.13 -0.88
C ALA A 239 -40.61 35.83 -2.36
N GLY A 240 -40.11 36.86 -3.09
CA GLY A 240 -39.70 36.73 -4.46
C GLY A 240 -38.46 35.82 -4.66
N LEU A 241 -37.50 35.86 -3.73
CA LEU A 241 -36.32 35.00 -3.77
C LEU A 241 -36.66 33.55 -3.42
N VAL A 242 -37.50 33.32 -2.40
CA VAL A 242 -37.97 31.98 -2.02
C VAL A 242 -38.75 31.34 -3.15
N THR A 243 -39.67 32.11 -3.80
CA THR A 243 -40.42 31.58 -4.95
C THR A 243 -39.50 31.15 -6.12
N ARG A 244 -38.47 31.95 -6.44
CA ARG A 244 -37.49 31.59 -7.49
C ARG A 244 -36.66 30.39 -7.12
N PHE A 245 -36.20 30.30 -5.87
CA PHE A 245 -35.45 29.17 -5.35
C PHE A 245 -36.31 27.89 -5.42
N ASN A 246 -37.54 27.92 -4.88
CA ASN A 246 -38.45 26.79 -4.89
C ASN A 246 -38.76 26.29 -6.30
N ARG A 247 -38.96 27.23 -7.24
CA ARG A 247 -39.20 26.87 -8.66
C ARG A 247 -37.97 26.16 -9.26
N ALA A 248 -36.77 26.69 -9.00
CA ALA A 248 -35.54 26.06 -9.52
C ALA A 248 -35.32 24.66 -8.93
N VAL A 249 -35.61 24.45 -7.65
CA VAL A 249 -35.52 23.14 -6.98
C VAL A 249 -36.57 22.16 -7.55
N ALA A 250 -37.80 22.63 -7.79
CA ALA A 250 -38.86 21.82 -8.38
C ALA A 250 -38.51 21.41 -9.83
N ASP A 251 -37.99 22.35 -10.63
CA ASP A 251 -37.57 22.11 -12.01
C ASP A 251 -36.39 21.13 -12.05
N GLU A 252 -35.42 21.22 -11.14
CA GLU A 252 -34.29 20.25 -11.02
C GLU A 252 -34.81 18.86 -10.74
N LYS A 253 -35.65 18.69 -9.72
CA LYS A 253 -36.21 17.39 -9.33
C LYS A 253 -37.03 16.75 -10.45
N GLN A 254 -37.74 17.54 -11.21
CA GLN A 254 -38.51 17.04 -12.37
C GLN A 254 -37.59 16.53 -13.48
N ILE A 255 -36.53 17.26 -13.78
CA ILE A 255 -35.56 16.85 -14.81
C ILE A 255 -34.73 15.65 -14.35
N GLU A 256 -34.40 15.57 -13.06
CA GLU A 256 -33.71 14.41 -12.47
C GLU A 256 -34.59 13.15 -12.57
N ASN A 257 -35.88 13.26 -12.28
CA ASN A 257 -36.83 12.16 -12.46
C ASN A 257 -36.94 11.71 -13.93
N LEU A 258 -36.94 12.66 -14.88
CA LEU A 258 -36.93 12.36 -16.32
C LEU A 258 -35.64 11.64 -16.75
N ARG A 259 -34.51 12.03 -16.21
CA ARG A 259 -33.20 11.36 -16.42
C ARG A 259 -33.23 9.93 -15.90
N LEU A 260 -33.74 9.73 -14.69
CA LEU A 260 -33.88 8.41 -14.08
C LEU A 260 -34.84 7.50 -14.88
N ALA A 261 -35.94 8.08 -15.37
CA ALA A 261 -36.88 7.34 -16.24
C ALA A 261 -36.25 6.95 -17.57
N LEU A 262 -35.41 7.80 -18.17
CA LEU A 262 -34.66 7.52 -19.40
C LEU A 262 -33.65 6.38 -19.19
N ASN A 263 -33.01 6.32 -18.02
CA ASN A 263 -32.06 5.26 -17.68
C ASN A 263 -32.76 3.93 -17.30
N LYS A 264 -34.05 3.98 -16.89
CA LYS A 264 -34.87 2.80 -16.54
C LYS A 264 -35.65 2.23 -17.73
N ALA A 265 -35.71 2.95 -18.85
CA ALA A 265 -36.37 2.45 -20.04
C ALA A 265 -35.63 1.20 -20.58
N PRO A 266 -36.23 0.00 -20.54
CA PRO A 266 -35.59 -1.16 -21.09
C PRO A 266 -35.41 -0.94 -22.60
N VAL A 267 -34.29 -1.40 -23.14
CA VAL A 267 -34.08 -1.54 -24.59
C VAL A 267 -34.90 -2.77 -25.04
N ASP A 268 -36.22 -2.73 -24.80
CA ASP A 268 -37.13 -3.76 -25.28
C ASP A 268 -37.50 -3.48 -26.74
N ARG A 269 -37.06 -4.35 -27.58
CA ARG A 269 -37.48 -4.52 -28.94
C ARG A 269 -38.96 -4.96 -28.94
N GLU A 270 -39.86 -4.12 -29.37
CA GLU A 270 -41.27 -4.42 -29.52
C GLU A 270 -42.19 -3.98 -28.37
N LYS A 271 -42.55 -2.68 -28.44
CA LYS A 271 -43.95 -2.23 -28.25
C LYS A 271 -43.98 -0.71 -28.41
N GLU A 272 -44.27 -0.25 -29.61
CA GLU A 272 -44.92 1.05 -29.81
C GLU A 272 -46.29 0.99 -29.16
N GLY A 273 -46.44 1.70 -28.07
CA GLY A 273 -47.72 1.79 -27.34
C GLY A 273 -47.73 3.00 -26.42
N ASN A 274 -48.32 4.07 -26.91
CA ASN A 274 -48.98 5.17 -26.22
C ASN A 274 -48.38 5.67 -24.89
N LEU A 275 -47.54 6.70 -24.97
CA LEU A 275 -47.32 7.65 -23.91
C LEU A 275 -48.46 8.70 -23.86
N GLU A 276 -49.70 8.27 -23.77
CA GLU A 276 -50.83 9.09 -23.41
C GLU A 276 -51.13 8.87 -21.95
N GLY A 277 -50.77 9.86 -21.10
CA GLY A 277 -51.18 9.81 -19.71
C GLY A 277 -50.50 10.76 -18.73
N VAL A 278 -49.67 11.68 -19.19
CA VAL A 278 -49.16 12.74 -18.30
C VAL A 278 -49.59 14.11 -18.81
N SER A 279 -50.76 14.52 -18.37
CA SER A 279 -51.26 15.89 -18.60
C SER A 279 -50.53 16.87 -17.67
N CYS A 280 -49.60 17.61 -18.21
CA CYS A 280 -48.98 18.74 -17.53
C CYS A 280 -49.12 20.00 -18.40
N ALA A 281 -50.00 20.92 -17.99
CA ALA A 281 -50.31 22.16 -18.72
C ALA A 281 -49.13 23.13 -18.88
N THR A 282 -47.99 22.91 -18.20
CA THR A 282 -46.77 23.73 -18.26
C THR A 282 -45.72 23.17 -19.22
N CYS A 283 -45.89 21.88 -19.67
CA CYS A 283 -44.97 21.22 -20.52
C CYS A 283 -45.09 21.62 -22.02
N HIS A 284 -46.21 22.15 -22.45
CA HIS A 284 -46.48 22.41 -23.89
C HIS A 284 -45.51 23.47 -24.48
N ARG A 285 -45.11 24.47 -23.74
CA ARG A 285 -44.23 25.53 -24.24
C ARG A 285 -42.73 25.16 -24.29
N LYS A 286 -42.27 24.13 -23.53
CA LYS A 286 -40.91 23.65 -23.49
C LYS A 286 -40.67 22.39 -24.35
N ALA A 287 -41.71 21.63 -24.64
CA ALA A 287 -41.65 20.51 -25.55
C ALA A 287 -41.41 20.92 -27.01
N GLU A 288 -41.88 22.09 -27.43
CA GLU A 288 -41.66 22.62 -28.80
C GLU A 288 -40.15 22.86 -29.09
N LEU A 289 -39.37 23.35 -28.09
CA LEU A 289 -37.93 23.57 -28.31
C LEU A 289 -37.13 22.25 -28.38
N GLY A 290 -37.59 21.21 -27.67
CA GLY A 290 -36.96 19.87 -27.71
C GLY A 290 -37.34 19.09 -28.96
N MET A 291 -38.54 19.21 -29.45
CA MET A 291 -39.03 18.50 -30.67
C MET A 291 -38.43 19.01 -32.00
N VAL A 292 -38.13 20.31 -32.09
CA VAL A 292 -37.54 20.92 -33.32
C VAL A 292 -36.11 20.41 -33.58
N ILE A 293 -35.42 19.97 -32.56
CA ILE A 293 -34.08 19.41 -32.67
C ILE A 293 -34.13 17.92 -33.01
N LEU A 294 -35.21 17.23 -32.70
CA LEU A 294 -35.40 15.77 -32.85
C LEU A 294 -35.87 15.32 -34.23
N ASP A 295 -36.51 16.21 -34.99
CA ASP A 295 -37.05 15.92 -36.35
C ASP A 295 -35.97 15.81 -37.46
N ARG A 296 -34.70 16.11 -37.13
CA ARG A 296 -33.59 16.02 -38.11
C ARG A 296 -32.79 14.73 -38.07
N ILE A 297 -33.05 13.80 -37.10
CA ILE A 297 -32.31 12.53 -37.04
C ILE A 297 -33.22 11.39 -37.43
N ARG A 298 -32.98 10.82 -38.63
CA ARG A 298 -33.74 9.66 -39.16
C ARG A 298 -33.61 8.45 -38.22
N PRO A 299 -34.71 7.85 -37.73
CA PRO A 299 -34.69 6.62 -36.99
C PRO A 299 -34.52 5.43 -37.94
N GLY A 300 -33.43 4.72 -37.85
CA GLY A 300 -33.21 3.57 -38.73
C GLY A 300 -32.14 2.58 -38.35
N THR A 301 -31.32 2.84 -37.34
CA THR A 301 -30.30 1.89 -36.89
C THR A 301 -30.23 1.84 -35.37
N THR A 302 -29.94 0.65 -34.84
CA THR A 302 -29.76 0.41 -33.38
C THR A 302 -28.69 1.35 -32.75
N GLU A 303 -27.66 1.70 -33.52
CA GLU A 303 -26.63 2.67 -33.14
C GLU A 303 -27.17 4.11 -33.08
N GLY A 304 -28.04 4.49 -33.97
CA GLY A 304 -28.67 5.81 -33.97
C GLY A 304 -29.60 6.03 -32.78
N GLN A 305 -30.29 5.00 -32.32
CA GLN A 305 -31.14 5.07 -31.11
C GLN A 305 -30.30 5.20 -29.84
N VAL A 306 -29.20 4.44 -29.71
CA VAL A 306 -28.26 4.52 -28.59
C VAL A 306 -27.59 5.91 -28.55
N LEU A 307 -27.16 6.42 -29.69
CA LEU A 307 -26.58 7.76 -29.81
C LEU A 307 -27.59 8.85 -29.48
N ALA A 308 -28.85 8.71 -29.89
CA ALA A 308 -29.91 9.65 -29.53
C ALA A 308 -30.27 9.62 -28.05
N MET A 309 -30.28 8.46 -27.40
CA MET A 309 -30.46 8.34 -25.96
C MET A 309 -29.29 8.95 -25.20
N HIS A 310 -28.07 8.71 -25.65
CA HIS A 310 -26.86 9.29 -25.05
C HIS A 310 -26.83 10.83 -25.18
N ASN A 311 -27.21 11.36 -26.31
CA ASN A 311 -27.32 12.80 -26.54
C ASN A 311 -28.44 13.43 -25.67
N ARG A 312 -29.59 12.72 -25.50
CA ARG A 312 -30.67 13.16 -24.60
C ARG A 312 -30.20 13.17 -23.13
N ALA A 313 -29.53 12.14 -22.68
CA ALA A 313 -28.95 12.09 -21.33
C ALA A 313 -27.97 13.25 -21.12
N GLY A 314 -27.07 13.50 -22.08
CA GLY A 314 -26.13 14.61 -22.01
C GLY A 314 -26.79 16.01 -21.98
N LEU A 315 -27.92 16.20 -22.68
CA LEU A 315 -28.69 17.44 -22.62
C LEU A 315 -29.39 17.62 -21.26
N LEU A 316 -29.93 16.54 -20.69
CA LEU A 316 -30.53 16.58 -19.34
C LEU A 316 -29.47 16.85 -18.28
N ASP A 317 -28.29 16.23 -18.37
CA ASP A 317 -27.17 16.48 -17.47
C ASP A 317 -26.70 17.94 -17.50
N ARG A 318 -26.61 18.50 -18.69
CA ARG A 318 -26.30 19.92 -18.86
C ARG A 318 -27.38 20.81 -18.21
N ARG A 319 -28.66 20.47 -18.41
CA ARG A 319 -29.76 21.22 -17.83
C ARG A 319 -29.83 21.12 -16.29
N ILE A 320 -29.56 19.94 -15.75
CA ILE A 320 -29.42 19.73 -14.31
C ILE A 320 -28.28 20.59 -13.77
N SER A 321 -27.14 20.66 -14.46
CA SER A 321 -26.02 21.51 -14.05
C SER A 321 -26.36 22.99 -14.07
N GLU A 322 -27.07 23.48 -15.10
CA GLU A 322 -27.55 24.89 -15.16
C GLU A 322 -28.52 25.20 -14.03
N LEU A 323 -29.44 24.29 -13.70
CA LEU A 323 -30.40 24.45 -12.62
C LEU A 323 -29.71 24.42 -11.26
N LYS A 324 -28.73 23.51 -11.04
CA LYS A 324 -27.89 23.50 -9.83
C LYS A 324 -27.15 24.83 -9.62
N GLN A 325 -26.62 25.41 -10.70
CA GLN A 325 -26.01 26.74 -10.64
C GLN A 325 -27.03 27.85 -10.30
N ALA A 326 -28.24 27.81 -10.87
CA ALA A 326 -29.28 28.74 -10.57
C ALA A 326 -29.77 28.63 -9.11
N ILE A 327 -29.97 27.40 -8.63
CA ILE A 327 -30.29 27.10 -7.23
C ILE A 327 -29.19 27.65 -6.32
N GLY A 328 -27.91 27.39 -6.63
CA GLY A 328 -26.80 27.95 -5.87
C GLY A 328 -26.81 29.45 -5.79
N LYS A 329 -27.05 30.15 -6.91
CA LYS A 329 -27.14 31.61 -6.95
C LYS A 329 -28.30 32.14 -6.13
N HIS A 330 -29.48 31.52 -6.21
CA HIS A 330 -30.65 31.96 -5.41
C HIS A 330 -30.43 31.65 -3.92
N ARG A 331 -29.81 30.52 -3.60
CA ARG A 331 -29.45 30.15 -2.23
C ARG A 331 -28.46 31.14 -1.63
N GLU A 332 -27.47 31.56 -2.38
CA GLU A 332 -26.47 32.55 -1.97
C GLU A 332 -27.15 33.90 -1.70
N GLN A 333 -28.05 34.35 -2.58
CA GLN A 333 -28.80 35.57 -2.36
C GLN A 333 -29.66 35.54 -1.10
N LEU A 334 -30.32 34.41 -0.80
CA LEU A 334 -31.08 34.19 0.42
C LEU A 334 -30.18 34.13 1.66
N ARG A 335 -29.02 33.55 1.61
CA ARG A 335 -28.05 33.45 2.72
C ARG A 335 -27.42 34.78 3.07
N HIS A 336 -27.39 35.72 2.13
CA HIS A 336 -26.90 37.09 2.37
C HIS A 336 -27.96 38.00 2.97
N LEU A 337 -29.17 37.51 3.21
CA LEU A 337 -30.16 38.22 3.97
C LEU A 337 -29.91 38.06 5.48
N PHE A 338 -29.51 39.09 6.15
CA PHE A 338 -29.30 39.13 7.59
C PHE A 338 -30.48 39.84 8.24
N PHE A 339 -30.91 39.33 9.38
CA PHE A 339 -32.07 39.83 10.10
C PHE A 339 -31.71 40.12 11.54
N GLU A 340 -32.41 41.09 12.15
CA GLU A 340 -32.43 41.40 13.57
C GLU A 340 -33.79 40.99 14.12
N ALA A 341 -33.82 40.28 15.23
CA ALA A 341 -35.05 39.85 15.86
C ALA A 341 -35.48 40.85 16.96
N VAL A 342 -36.74 41.16 17.01
CA VAL A 342 -37.39 42.03 18.03
C VAL A 342 -38.56 41.25 18.62
N GLU A 343 -38.76 41.31 19.92
CA GLU A 343 -39.85 40.66 20.64
C GLU A 343 -41.07 41.60 20.67
N ASP A 344 -42.20 41.18 20.09
CA ASP A 344 -43.40 42.01 19.93
C ASP A 344 -44.64 41.51 20.72
N GLY A 345 -44.46 40.85 21.83
CA GLY A 345 -45.56 40.33 22.68
C GLY A 345 -46.30 39.09 22.12
N GLU A 346 -46.26 38.87 20.82
CA GLU A 346 -46.77 37.66 20.14
C GLU A 346 -45.65 36.69 19.71
N GLY A 347 -44.38 37.02 20.01
CA GLY A 347 -43.15 36.27 19.67
C GLY A 347 -42.12 37.13 18.92
N LEU A 348 -41.21 36.50 18.20
CA LEU A 348 -40.14 37.19 17.48
C LEU A 348 -40.60 37.66 16.10
N ARG A 349 -40.32 38.97 15.81
CA ARG A 349 -40.44 39.57 14.49
C ARG A 349 -39.07 39.88 13.94
N PHE A 350 -38.87 39.65 12.69
CA PHE A 350 -37.56 39.75 12.05
C PHE A 350 -37.51 40.90 11.04
N TYR A 351 -36.55 41.80 11.23
CA TYR A 351 -36.28 42.94 10.37
C TYR A 351 -34.99 42.76 9.60
N THR A 352 -34.92 43.19 8.35
CA THR A 352 -33.64 43.19 7.64
C THR A 352 -32.61 44.02 8.43
N GLN A 353 -31.39 43.59 8.50
CA GLN A 353 -30.32 44.21 9.30
C GLN A 353 -30.25 45.72 9.05
N GLY A 354 -30.32 46.53 10.11
CA GLY A 354 -30.32 47.98 10.05
C GLY A 354 -31.70 48.61 9.79
N THR A 355 -32.79 47.83 9.67
CA THR A 355 -34.16 48.40 9.50
C THR A 355 -35.04 48.17 10.71
N ALA A 356 -34.50 47.59 11.80
CA ALA A 356 -35.25 47.39 13.04
C ALA A 356 -35.65 48.76 13.71
N PRO A 357 -36.81 48.85 14.38
CA PRO A 357 -37.23 50.07 15.07
C PRO A 357 -36.26 50.45 16.19
N VAL A 358 -35.76 51.67 16.18
CA VAL A 358 -34.68 52.16 17.09
C VAL A 358 -35.06 52.10 18.60
N LYS A 359 -36.35 51.93 18.94
CA LYS A 359 -36.82 51.85 20.32
C LYS A 359 -36.95 50.45 20.90
N GLU A 360 -36.79 49.43 20.13
CA GLU A 360 -37.02 48.07 20.55
C GLU A 360 -35.67 47.34 20.75
N LYS A 361 -35.56 46.55 21.83
CA LYS A 361 -34.37 45.78 22.10
C LYS A 361 -34.30 44.61 21.15
N THR A 362 -33.24 44.55 20.35
CA THR A 362 -32.94 43.38 19.52
C THR A 362 -32.52 42.18 20.38
N VAL A 363 -33.13 41.05 20.10
CA VAL A 363 -32.87 39.78 20.82
C VAL A 363 -31.91 38.90 20.00
N GLY A 364 -30.73 38.61 20.53
CA GLY A 364 -29.94 37.48 20.09
C GLY A 364 -29.08 37.62 18.85
N GLY A 365 -28.50 38.77 18.56
CA GLY A 365 -27.50 38.88 17.47
C GLY A 365 -28.09 38.81 16.05
N THR A 366 -27.26 38.40 15.08
CA THR A 366 -27.67 38.35 13.67
C THR A 366 -28.37 37.02 13.36
N TRP A 367 -29.58 37.10 12.79
CA TRP A 367 -30.38 35.95 12.37
C TRP A 367 -30.29 35.72 10.86
N ARG A 368 -30.43 34.45 10.43
CA ARG A 368 -30.42 34.04 9.03
C ARG A 368 -31.48 32.98 8.79
N ILE A 369 -31.90 32.82 7.53
CA ILE A 369 -32.84 31.76 7.15
C ILE A 369 -32.03 30.45 7.00
N LYS A 370 -32.55 29.38 7.60
CA LYS A 370 -32.03 28.02 7.37
C LYS A 370 -32.45 27.55 5.99
N ILE A 371 -31.48 27.40 5.08
CA ILE A 371 -31.74 26.99 3.70
C ILE A 371 -31.06 25.63 3.46
N GLU A 372 -31.89 24.63 3.26
CA GLU A 372 -31.47 23.28 2.92
C GLU A 372 -31.63 23.04 1.40
N ASN A 373 -31.59 21.81 0.97
CA ASN A 373 -31.78 21.40 -0.43
C ASN A 373 -33.26 21.23 -0.82
N ASN A 374 -34.16 21.30 0.16
CA ASN A 374 -35.59 21.18 -0.04
C ASN A 374 -36.25 22.55 -0.31
N PRO A 375 -37.43 22.59 -0.96
CA PRO A 375 -38.21 23.78 -1.09
C PRO A 375 -38.50 24.40 0.29
N LEU A 376 -38.48 25.75 0.38
CA LEU A 376 -38.75 26.48 1.60
C LEU A 376 -40.27 26.75 1.69
N ASP A 377 -40.85 26.44 2.84
CA ASP A 377 -42.23 26.77 3.14
C ASP A 377 -42.31 28.21 3.67
N LEU A 378 -43.05 29.09 2.99
CA LEU A 378 -43.21 30.47 3.39
C LEU A 378 -43.97 30.64 4.70
N ASP A 379 -44.78 29.61 5.05
CA ASP A 379 -45.58 29.65 6.29
C ASP A 379 -44.81 29.06 7.50
N ALA A 380 -43.67 28.40 7.23
CA ALA A 380 -42.84 27.72 8.22
C ALA A 380 -41.35 27.90 7.98
N LEU A 381 -40.89 29.17 7.82
CA LEU A 381 -39.47 29.47 7.62
C LEU A 381 -38.70 29.33 8.95
N THR A 382 -37.63 28.54 8.93
CA THR A 382 -36.76 28.39 10.09
C THR A 382 -35.70 29.50 10.10
N MET A 383 -35.72 30.35 11.11
CA MET A 383 -34.73 31.39 11.36
C MET A 383 -33.68 30.84 12.33
N MET A 384 -32.39 31.07 12.05
CA MET A 384 -31.26 30.65 12.87
C MET A 384 -30.54 31.89 13.40
N GLY A 385 -30.48 32.06 14.74
CA GLY A 385 -29.75 33.16 15.42
C GLY A 385 -28.52 32.68 16.17
N GLY A 386 -28.26 31.35 16.20
CA GLY A 386 -27.17 30.72 16.91
C GLY A 386 -26.25 29.89 16.03
N GLY A 387 -25.46 29.01 16.66
CA GLY A 387 -24.60 28.04 15.96
C GLY A 387 -25.37 26.79 15.56
N ALA A 388 -24.92 26.12 14.51
CA ALA A 388 -25.52 24.87 14.04
C ALA A 388 -25.15 23.69 14.96
N VAL A 389 -26.19 22.90 15.31
CA VAL A 389 -26.04 21.63 16.04
C VAL A 389 -26.36 20.44 15.13
N VAL A 390 -26.13 19.23 15.62
CA VAL A 390 -26.35 18.00 14.84
C VAL A 390 -27.85 17.84 14.53
N ALA A 391 -28.71 18.14 15.47
CA ALA A 391 -30.18 18.01 15.42
C ALA A 391 -30.68 16.63 14.89
N GLY A 392 -31.92 16.27 15.25
CA GLY A 392 -32.66 15.17 14.61
C GLY A 392 -32.03 13.78 14.65
N VAL A 393 -31.43 13.36 15.78
CA VAL A 393 -31.00 11.97 15.99
C VAL A 393 -32.22 11.12 16.38
N PRO A 394 -32.70 10.21 15.51
CA PRO A 394 -33.84 9.35 15.87
C PRO A 394 -33.49 8.47 17.09
N PRO A 395 -34.40 8.35 18.06
CA PRO A 395 -34.18 7.45 19.19
C PRO A 395 -34.35 5.99 18.75
N GLY A 396 -33.49 5.13 19.28
CA GLY A 396 -33.56 3.70 19.04
C GLY A 396 -32.59 3.17 18.00
N LEU A 397 -32.69 1.84 17.79
CA LEU A 397 -31.90 1.15 16.79
C LEU A 397 -32.52 1.34 15.40
N PRO A 398 -31.72 1.30 14.32
CA PRO A 398 -32.26 1.27 12.97
C PRO A 398 -33.11 0.02 12.76
N GLY A 399 -34.12 0.12 11.92
CA GLY A 399 -34.90 -1.03 11.47
C GLY A 399 -33.99 -2.03 10.73
N LEU A 400 -34.42 -3.30 10.72
CA LEU A 400 -33.79 -4.32 9.87
C LEU A 400 -34.51 -4.28 8.52
N ASP A 401 -33.93 -3.50 7.60
CA ASP A 401 -34.49 -3.32 6.28
C ASP A 401 -33.64 -4.05 5.21
N VAL A 402 -34.33 -4.65 4.24
CA VAL A 402 -33.63 -5.23 3.09
C VAL A 402 -33.19 -4.10 2.14
N PRO A 403 -31.90 -3.98 1.81
CA PRO A 403 -31.43 -2.95 0.90
C PRO A 403 -32.17 -3.02 -0.44
N GLN A 404 -32.73 -1.90 -0.86
CA GLN A 404 -33.34 -1.80 -2.18
C GLN A 404 -32.24 -1.72 -3.24
N VAL A 405 -32.17 -2.72 -4.12
CA VAL A 405 -31.17 -2.76 -5.18
C VAL A 405 -31.76 -2.13 -6.45
N ASP A 406 -31.35 -0.91 -6.75
CA ASP A 406 -31.62 -0.30 -8.05
C ASP A 406 -30.57 -0.74 -9.07
N TRP A 407 -30.91 -1.73 -9.89
CA TRP A 407 -30.00 -2.32 -10.88
C TRP A 407 -29.52 -1.31 -11.93
N SER A 408 -30.23 -0.21 -12.14
CA SER A 408 -29.83 0.84 -13.09
C SER A 408 -28.62 1.64 -12.63
N ILE A 409 -28.41 1.75 -11.31
CA ILE A 409 -27.32 2.50 -10.69
C ILE A 409 -26.10 1.61 -10.38
N VAL A 410 -26.30 0.29 -10.28
CA VAL A 410 -25.22 -0.68 -9.96
C VAL A 410 -23.99 -0.52 -10.88
N PRO A 411 -24.10 -0.39 -12.22
CA PRO A 411 -22.92 -0.23 -13.08
C PRO A 411 -22.13 1.05 -12.78
N GLN A 412 -22.81 2.14 -12.38
CA GLN A 412 -22.19 3.42 -12.06
C GLN A 412 -21.46 3.37 -10.71
N LEU A 413 -22.04 2.64 -9.74
CA LEU A 413 -21.45 2.44 -8.41
C LEU A 413 -20.38 1.35 -8.37
N PHE A 414 -20.43 0.38 -9.29
CA PHE A 414 -19.56 -0.81 -9.25
C PHE A 414 -18.08 -0.45 -9.23
N PHE A 415 -17.68 0.48 -10.09
CA PHE A 415 -16.30 0.90 -10.20
C PHE A 415 -15.79 1.60 -8.92
N MET A 416 -16.63 2.47 -8.36
CA MET A 416 -16.31 3.13 -7.08
C MET A 416 -16.32 2.13 -5.92
N ALA A 417 -17.23 1.16 -5.93
CA ALA A 417 -17.24 0.08 -4.94
C ALA A 417 -15.94 -0.74 -4.97
N MET A 418 -15.41 -1.03 -6.16
CA MET A 418 -14.13 -1.72 -6.33
C MET A 418 -12.98 -0.91 -5.73
N ILE A 419 -12.90 0.40 -6.03
CA ILE A 419 -11.85 1.28 -5.50
C ILE A 419 -11.94 1.38 -3.98
N ILE A 420 -13.15 1.63 -3.44
CA ILE A 420 -13.37 1.72 -1.99
C ILE A 420 -13.01 0.40 -1.30
N SER A 421 -13.33 -0.74 -1.92
CA SER A 421 -13.00 -2.07 -1.40
C SER A 421 -11.49 -2.27 -1.30
N LEU A 422 -10.75 -1.94 -2.36
CA LEU A 422 -9.30 -2.12 -2.40
C LEU A 422 -8.59 -1.17 -1.44
N LEU A 423 -8.95 0.12 -1.45
CA LEU A 423 -8.35 1.13 -0.56
C LEU A 423 -8.69 0.86 0.90
N GLY A 424 -9.97 0.62 1.20
CA GLY A 424 -10.41 0.33 2.56
C GLY A 424 -9.75 -0.93 3.11
N PHE A 425 -9.65 -1.98 2.31
CA PHE A 425 -8.97 -3.20 2.73
C PHE A 425 -7.47 -2.98 2.92
N MET A 426 -6.81 -2.25 2.02
CA MET A 426 -5.39 -1.98 2.16
C MET A 426 -5.08 -1.17 3.42
N GLU A 427 -5.92 -0.18 3.76
CA GLU A 427 -5.83 0.54 5.02
C GLU A 427 -6.00 -0.42 6.20
N ALA A 428 -7.07 -1.22 6.20
CA ALA A 428 -7.38 -2.18 7.25
C ALA A 428 -6.27 -3.21 7.47
N ILE A 429 -5.75 -3.84 6.41
CA ILE A 429 -4.70 -4.85 6.53
C ILE A 429 -3.35 -4.27 6.94
N SER A 430 -3.02 -3.04 6.50
CA SER A 430 -1.82 -2.33 6.93
C SER A 430 -1.85 -2.03 8.42
N ILE A 431 -3.00 -1.58 8.92
CA ILE A 431 -3.24 -1.34 10.35
C ILE A 431 -3.16 -2.65 11.13
N ALA A 432 -3.84 -3.70 10.65
CA ALA A 432 -3.82 -5.00 11.29
C ALA A 432 -2.39 -5.56 11.38
N LYS A 433 -1.58 -5.47 10.31
CA LYS A 433 -0.17 -5.87 10.32
C LYS A 433 0.66 -5.06 11.33
N ALA A 434 0.44 -3.75 11.41
CA ALA A 434 1.13 -2.89 12.38
C ALA A 434 0.79 -3.25 13.83
N MET A 435 -0.45 -3.63 14.12
CA MET A 435 -0.87 -4.11 15.44
C MET A 435 -0.32 -5.52 15.71
N ALA A 436 -0.40 -6.41 14.74
CA ALA A 436 0.10 -7.78 14.82
C ALA A 436 1.61 -7.86 15.09
N ALA A 437 2.39 -6.95 14.51
CA ALA A 437 3.83 -6.84 14.77
C ALA A 437 4.13 -6.57 16.27
N ARG A 438 3.24 -5.88 16.98
CA ARG A 438 3.36 -5.58 18.41
C ARG A 438 2.81 -6.68 19.31
N THR A 439 1.86 -7.48 18.80
CA THR A 439 1.17 -8.53 19.58
C THR A 439 1.61 -9.94 19.20
N HIS A 440 2.53 -10.06 18.22
CA HIS A 440 3.00 -11.35 17.65
C HIS A 440 1.86 -12.23 17.13
N GLN A 441 0.75 -11.61 16.70
CA GLN A 441 -0.38 -12.31 16.13
C GLN A 441 -0.12 -12.66 14.66
N ARG A 442 -0.48 -13.87 14.23
CA ARG A 442 -0.48 -14.26 12.83
C ARG A 442 -1.78 -13.81 12.16
N LEU A 443 -1.68 -13.01 11.12
CA LEU A 443 -2.80 -12.51 10.33
C LEU A 443 -2.99 -13.34 9.06
N ASP A 444 -4.25 -13.48 8.66
CA ASP A 444 -4.64 -14.00 7.36
C ASP A 444 -5.37 -12.89 6.58
N PRO A 445 -4.75 -12.33 5.51
CA PRO A 445 -5.37 -11.27 4.72
C PRO A 445 -6.69 -11.68 4.07
N ASN A 446 -6.83 -12.93 3.65
CA ASN A 446 -8.06 -13.41 3.03
C ASN A 446 -9.19 -13.50 4.06
N GLN A 447 -8.87 -13.98 5.27
CA GLN A 447 -9.83 -14.01 6.35
C GLN A 447 -10.25 -12.58 6.79
N GLU A 448 -9.34 -11.63 6.75
CA GLU A 448 -9.64 -10.21 7.03
C GLU A 448 -10.59 -9.62 5.98
N LEU A 449 -10.38 -9.93 4.69
CA LEU A 449 -11.30 -9.57 3.59
C LEU A 449 -12.71 -10.13 3.81
N ILE A 450 -12.80 -11.40 4.22
CA ILE A 450 -14.09 -12.03 4.55
C ILE A 450 -14.76 -11.29 5.70
N GLY A 451 -14.02 -10.96 6.76
CA GLY A 451 -14.55 -10.21 7.90
C GLY A 451 -15.07 -8.82 7.54
N GLN A 452 -14.28 -8.05 6.78
CA GLN A 452 -14.67 -6.71 6.31
C GLN A 452 -15.84 -6.78 5.32
N GLY A 453 -15.83 -7.74 4.40
CA GLY A 453 -16.92 -7.97 3.45
C GLY A 453 -18.25 -8.29 4.14
N LEU A 454 -18.24 -9.25 5.07
CA LEU A 454 -19.43 -9.60 5.86
C LEU A 454 -19.90 -8.44 6.73
N ALA A 455 -18.99 -7.62 7.26
CA ALA A 455 -19.34 -6.44 8.04
C ALA A 455 -20.10 -5.41 7.21
N ASN A 456 -19.62 -5.12 5.99
CA ASN A 456 -20.29 -4.21 5.07
C ASN A 456 -21.63 -4.75 4.61
N ILE A 457 -21.74 -6.04 4.30
CA ILE A 457 -23.02 -6.69 3.93
C ILE A 457 -24.01 -6.66 5.10
N ALA A 458 -23.58 -7.08 6.30
CA ALA A 458 -24.46 -7.07 7.47
C ALA A 458 -24.92 -5.64 7.84
N GLY A 459 -24.02 -4.67 7.68
CA GLY A 459 -24.31 -3.25 7.91
C GLY A 459 -25.45 -2.73 7.03
N CYS A 460 -25.55 -3.18 5.78
CA CYS A 460 -26.60 -2.73 4.86
C CYS A 460 -28.01 -2.99 5.39
N PHE A 461 -28.20 -4.07 6.15
CA PHE A 461 -29.50 -4.39 6.78
C PHE A 461 -29.83 -3.50 7.96
N THR A 462 -28.87 -2.74 8.47
CA THR A 462 -29.03 -1.78 9.56
C THR A 462 -28.72 -0.36 9.12
N SER A 463 -29.00 -0.07 7.85
CA SER A 463 -28.84 1.25 7.24
C SER A 463 -27.43 1.85 7.39
N SER A 464 -26.41 0.99 7.42
CA SER A 464 -25.00 1.41 7.44
C SER A 464 -24.50 1.72 6.06
N TYR A 465 -23.66 2.76 5.95
CA TYR A 465 -22.82 2.99 4.78
C TYR A 465 -21.48 2.25 4.90
N ALA A 466 -20.65 2.28 3.87
CA ALA A 466 -19.40 1.53 3.80
C ALA A 466 -18.43 1.86 4.95
N VAL A 467 -17.86 0.81 5.55
CA VAL A 467 -16.93 0.89 6.70
C VAL A 467 -15.60 0.21 6.39
N SER A 468 -14.58 0.54 7.18
CA SER A 468 -13.25 -0.08 7.10
C SER A 468 -12.52 -0.01 8.45
N GLY A 469 -11.30 -0.56 8.52
CA GLY A 469 -10.44 -0.48 9.69
C GLY A 469 -9.94 0.94 9.99
N SER A 470 -9.85 1.31 11.27
CA SER A 470 -9.40 2.62 11.72
C SER A 470 -8.08 2.54 12.48
N PHE A 471 -7.06 3.29 12.03
CA PHE A 471 -5.76 3.33 12.70
C PHE A 471 -5.86 3.87 14.14
N SER A 472 -6.52 5.02 14.31
CA SER A 472 -6.62 5.68 15.61
C SER A 472 -7.35 4.81 16.64
N ARG A 473 -8.47 4.21 16.25
CA ARG A 473 -9.26 3.34 17.15
C ARG A 473 -8.56 2.02 17.44
N SER A 474 -7.90 1.42 16.45
CA SER A 474 -7.11 0.20 16.64
C SER A 474 -5.91 0.43 17.58
N ALA A 475 -5.26 1.60 17.46
CA ALA A 475 -4.18 1.97 18.37
C ALA A 475 -4.70 2.17 19.81
N VAL A 476 -5.87 2.81 19.98
CA VAL A 476 -6.53 2.96 21.28
C VAL A 476 -6.91 1.58 21.84
N ASN A 477 -7.48 0.71 21.02
CA ASN A 477 -7.86 -0.66 21.40
C ASN A 477 -6.65 -1.45 21.93
N LEU A 478 -5.54 -1.39 21.21
CA LEU A 478 -4.29 -2.04 21.62
C LEU A 478 -3.72 -1.41 22.91
N GLN A 479 -3.70 -0.08 23.02
CA GLN A 479 -3.17 0.64 24.19
C GLN A 479 -4.01 0.39 25.44
N ALA A 480 -5.34 0.26 25.30
CA ALA A 480 -6.24 -0.08 26.38
C ALA A 480 -6.13 -1.56 26.82
N GLY A 481 -5.37 -2.38 26.08
CA GLY A 481 -5.02 -3.74 26.47
C GLY A 481 -5.92 -4.82 25.89
N ALA A 482 -6.61 -4.57 24.79
CA ALA A 482 -7.45 -5.56 24.11
C ALA A 482 -6.68 -6.86 23.83
N LYS A 483 -7.27 -7.97 24.23
CA LYS A 483 -6.71 -9.33 24.04
C LYS A 483 -7.34 -10.05 22.87
N THR A 484 -8.63 -9.84 22.64
CA THR A 484 -9.40 -10.50 21.57
C THR A 484 -10.31 -9.50 20.87
N GLY A 485 -10.94 -9.96 19.77
CA GLY A 485 -11.95 -9.18 19.06
C GLY A 485 -13.24 -8.92 19.88
N LEU A 486 -13.40 -9.52 21.06
CA LEU A 486 -14.50 -9.20 21.99
C LEU A 486 -14.49 -7.74 22.42
N SER A 487 -13.34 -7.06 22.42
CA SER A 487 -13.26 -5.62 22.67
C SER A 487 -14.12 -4.83 21.67
N SER A 488 -14.11 -5.21 20.38
CA SER A 488 -14.97 -4.58 19.37
C SER A 488 -16.45 -4.92 19.55
N VAL A 489 -16.78 -6.13 20.03
CA VAL A 489 -18.16 -6.51 20.38
C VAL A 489 -18.66 -5.66 21.55
N PHE A 490 -17.83 -5.45 22.58
CA PHE A 490 -18.19 -4.56 23.70
C PHE A 490 -18.32 -3.10 23.25
N SER A 491 -17.44 -2.64 22.36
CA SER A 491 -17.56 -1.30 21.77
C SER A 491 -18.89 -1.12 21.05
N SER A 492 -19.32 -2.10 20.27
CA SER A 492 -20.62 -2.13 19.60
C SER A 492 -21.79 -2.10 20.60
N GLY A 493 -21.67 -2.86 21.68
CA GLY A 493 -22.66 -2.85 22.76
C GLY A 493 -22.83 -1.48 23.41
N VAL A 494 -21.74 -0.77 23.64
CA VAL A 494 -21.81 0.62 24.17
C VAL A 494 -22.50 1.54 23.17
N VAL A 495 -22.24 1.42 21.87
CA VAL A 495 -22.94 2.20 20.83
C VAL A 495 -24.45 1.91 20.85
N VAL A 496 -24.86 0.66 21.03
CA VAL A 496 -26.29 0.28 21.19
C VAL A 496 -26.91 1.00 22.41
N ILE A 497 -26.20 0.99 23.55
CA ILE A 497 -26.67 1.70 24.76
C ILE A 497 -26.85 3.20 24.49
N VAL A 498 -25.92 3.80 23.77
CA VAL A 498 -26.01 5.22 23.41
C VAL A 498 -27.18 5.51 22.46
N LEU A 499 -27.41 4.65 21.47
CA LEU A 499 -28.56 4.77 20.56
C LEU A 499 -29.90 4.65 21.27
N LEU A 500 -29.99 3.81 22.31
CA LEU A 500 -31.24 3.59 23.06
C LEU A 500 -31.53 4.69 24.07
N PHE A 501 -30.51 5.21 24.76
CA PHE A 501 -30.72 6.05 25.95
C PHE A 501 -30.14 7.47 25.84
N PHE A 502 -29.12 7.71 25.04
CA PHE A 502 -28.36 8.96 25.03
C PHE A 502 -28.52 9.79 23.74
N THR A 503 -29.35 9.38 22.80
CA THR A 503 -29.61 10.13 21.56
C THR A 503 -30.13 11.55 21.80
N PRO A 504 -30.98 11.86 22.81
CA PRO A 504 -31.40 13.22 23.07
C PRO A 504 -30.25 14.17 23.46
N LEU A 505 -29.22 13.61 24.11
CA LEU A 505 -28.05 14.40 24.50
C LEU A 505 -27.20 14.79 23.29
N LEU A 506 -27.14 13.92 22.29
CA LEU A 506 -26.39 14.15 21.06
C LEU A 506 -27.02 15.19 20.14
N TYR A 507 -28.30 15.49 20.32
CA TYR A 507 -29.02 16.56 19.58
C TYR A 507 -28.28 17.90 19.67
N HIS A 508 -27.84 18.29 20.86
CA HIS A 508 -27.22 19.59 21.15
C HIS A 508 -25.71 19.65 20.78
N LEU A 509 -25.17 18.61 20.15
CA LEU A 509 -23.76 18.60 19.76
C LEU A 509 -23.47 19.61 18.65
N PRO A 510 -22.61 20.64 18.87
CA PRO A 510 -22.31 21.63 17.84
C PRO A 510 -21.58 21.02 16.64
N GLN A 511 -22.01 21.38 15.42
CA GLN A 511 -21.36 20.90 14.18
C GLN A 511 -19.89 21.33 14.08
N ALA A 512 -19.55 22.48 14.64
CA ALA A 512 -18.18 22.98 14.73
C ALA A 512 -17.26 22.06 15.55
N VAL A 513 -17.79 21.42 16.59
CA VAL A 513 -17.07 20.44 17.41
C VAL A 513 -16.80 19.17 16.61
N LEU A 514 -17.78 18.66 15.85
CA LEU A 514 -17.58 17.55 14.94
C LEU A 514 -16.52 17.86 13.88
N ALA A 515 -16.55 19.08 13.33
CA ALA A 515 -15.54 19.53 12.37
C ALA A 515 -14.13 19.56 12.99
N ALA A 516 -14.01 20.03 14.24
CA ALA A 516 -12.76 20.02 14.99
C ALA A 516 -12.25 18.59 15.23
N ILE A 517 -13.14 17.64 15.56
CA ILE A 517 -12.81 16.21 15.72
C ILE A 517 -12.30 15.62 14.41
N ILE A 518 -12.97 15.90 13.28
CA ILE A 518 -12.52 15.44 11.96
C ILE A 518 -11.12 15.96 11.67
N MET A 519 -10.90 17.26 11.82
CA MET A 519 -9.58 17.86 11.55
C MET A 519 -8.49 17.25 12.42
N MET A 520 -8.74 17.05 13.71
CA MET A 520 -7.78 16.40 14.61
C MET A 520 -7.45 14.97 14.21
N ALA A 521 -8.44 14.21 13.75
CA ALA A 521 -8.24 12.85 13.27
C ALA A 521 -7.42 12.83 11.97
N VAL A 522 -7.71 13.76 11.06
CA VAL A 522 -7.10 13.83 9.73
C VAL A 522 -5.65 14.34 9.79
N PHE A 523 -5.30 15.22 10.72
CA PHE A 523 -3.89 15.59 10.94
C PHE A 523 -3.01 14.38 11.25
N GLY A 524 -3.57 13.33 11.87
CA GLY A 524 -2.88 12.06 12.10
C GLY A 524 -2.63 11.22 10.84
N LEU A 525 -3.30 11.52 9.73
CA LEU A 525 -3.13 10.83 8.45
C LEU A 525 -2.02 11.45 7.59
N LEU A 526 -1.61 12.69 7.88
CA LEU A 526 -0.53 13.36 7.16
C LEU A 526 0.80 12.65 7.43
N ASN A 527 1.36 12.04 6.40
CA ASN A 527 2.59 11.28 6.48
C ASN A 527 3.68 11.86 5.55
N VAL A 528 4.27 12.98 5.96
CA VAL A 528 5.36 13.62 5.22
C VAL A 528 6.61 12.73 5.19
N LYS A 529 6.88 11.97 6.26
CA LYS A 529 8.00 11.03 6.31
C LYS A 529 7.90 9.95 5.24
N GLY A 530 6.68 9.55 4.89
CA GLY A 530 6.45 8.59 3.81
C GLY A 530 6.90 9.09 2.43
N PHE A 531 6.77 10.39 2.15
CA PHE A 531 7.31 10.99 0.91
C PHE A 531 8.83 11.00 0.90
N ILE A 532 9.45 11.40 2.01
CA ILE A 532 10.90 11.43 2.15
C ILE A 532 11.46 10.02 1.97
N HIS A 533 10.88 9.03 2.66
CA HIS A 533 11.28 7.63 2.54
C HIS A 533 11.13 7.08 1.11
N ALA A 534 10.01 7.39 0.44
CA ALA A 534 9.79 6.98 -0.94
C ALA A 534 10.84 7.61 -1.88
N TRP A 535 11.19 8.89 -1.65
CA TRP A 535 12.20 9.60 -2.42
C TRP A 535 13.62 9.05 -2.20
N GLU A 536 13.97 8.77 -0.95
CA GLU A 536 15.26 8.18 -0.57
C GLU A 536 15.39 6.74 -1.09
N ALA A 537 14.32 5.94 -0.98
CA ALA A 537 14.32 4.58 -1.50
C ALA A 537 14.46 4.57 -3.02
N ARG A 538 13.68 5.41 -3.73
CA ARG A 538 13.74 5.59 -5.18
C ARG A 538 13.11 6.92 -5.59
N ARG A 539 13.84 7.73 -6.34
CA ARG A 539 13.34 9.02 -6.84
C ARG A 539 12.01 8.90 -7.60
N PHE A 540 11.86 7.84 -8.42
CA PHE A 540 10.63 7.60 -9.17
C PHE A 540 9.43 7.31 -8.26
N ASP A 541 9.61 6.57 -7.19
CA ASP A 541 8.56 6.27 -6.22
C ASP A 541 8.13 7.55 -5.47
N GLY A 542 9.10 8.43 -5.14
CA GLY A 542 8.82 9.77 -4.60
C GLY A 542 8.03 10.65 -5.58
N ILE A 543 8.42 10.67 -6.87
CA ILE A 543 7.72 11.39 -7.93
C ILE A 543 6.29 10.85 -8.08
N THR A 544 6.11 9.53 -8.10
CA THR A 544 4.78 8.91 -8.18
C THR A 544 3.89 9.33 -7.01
N ALA A 545 4.42 9.36 -5.79
CA ALA A 545 3.67 9.82 -4.62
C ALA A 545 3.26 11.30 -4.73
N ILE A 546 4.16 12.17 -5.19
CA ILE A 546 3.89 13.61 -5.39
C ILE A 546 2.86 13.83 -6.49
N ILE A 547 3.01 13.18 -7.65
CA ILE A 547 2.05 13.30 -8.76
C ILE A 547 0.68 12.79 -8.31
N THR A 548 0.60 11.67 -7.60
CA THR A 548 -0.66 11.16 -7.06
C THR A 548 -1.32 12.15 -6.11
N LEU A 549 -0.55 12.79 -5.21
CA LEU A 549 -1.03 13.84 -4.33
C LEU A 549 -1.61 15.02 -5.12
N LEU A 550 -0.83 15.57 -6.06
CA LEU A 550 -1.22 16.75 -6.84
C LEU A 550 -2.42 16.46 -7.73
N ALA A 551 -2.43 15.30 -8.40
CA ALA A 551 -3.56 14.88 -9.24
C ALA A 551 -4.85 14.71 -8.41
N THR A 552 -4.77 14.06 -7.24
CA THR A 552 -5.94 13.91 -6.36
C THR A 552 -6.48 15.26 -5.89
N LEU A 553 -5.61 16.22 -5.54
CA LEU A 553 -6.03 17.59 -5.15
C LEU A 553 -6.65 18.36 -6.32
N PHE A 554 -6.08 18.21 -7.51
CA PHE A 554 -6.52 18.93 -8.71
C PHE A 554 -7.87 18.44 -9.21
N PHE A 555 -8.06 17.11 -9.28
CA PHE A 555 -9.28 16.50 -9.79
C PHE A 555 -10.40 16.42 -8.74
N ALA A 556 -10.17 16.77 -7.48
CA ALA A 556 -11.22 16.74 -6.46
C ALA A 556 -12.45 17.58 -6.88
N PRO A 557 -13.67 17.02 -6.80
CA PRO A 557 -14.09 15.86 -5.99
C PRO A 557 -13.86 14.47 -6.61
N HIS A 558 -13.42 14.35 -7.86
CA HIS A 558 -13.16 13.10 -8.57
C HIS A 558 -11.82 12.48 -8.14
N LEU A 559 -11.79 11.93 -6.93
CA LEU A 559 -10.57 11.42 -6.29
C LEU A 559 -10.00 10.19 -6.99
N GLU A 560 -10.85 9.43 -7.67
CA GLU A 560 -10.50 8.24 -8.44
C GLU A 560 -9.46 8.52 -9.51
N TYR A 561 -9.48 9.66 -10.17
CA TYR A 561 -8.49 10.01 -11.20
C TYR A 561 -7.08 10.11 -10.64
N GLY A 562 -6.93 10.65 -9.42
CA GLY A 562 -5.64 10.70 -8.75
C GLY A 562 -5.08 9.31 -8.47
N ILE A 563 -5.94 8.37 -8.05
CA ILE A 563 -5.55 6.97 -7.82
C ILE A 563 -5.14 6.31 -9.13
N PHE A 564 -5.94 6.48 -10.21
CA PHE A 564 -5.62 5.88 -11.51
C PHE A 564 -4.28 6.35 -12.06
N ILE A 565 -4.03 7.66 -12.01
CA ILE A 565 -2.75 8.21 -12.44
C ILE A 565 -1.62 7.61 -11.61
N GLY A 566 -1.77 7.51 -10.30
CA GLY A 566 -0.78 6.90 -9.42
C GLY A 566 -0.52 5.42 -9.74
N VAL A 567 -1.59 4.64 -9.93
CA VAL A 567 -1.52 3.21 -10.28
C VAL A 567 -0.88 3.03 -11.66
N ALA A 568 -1.28 3.82 -12.65
CA ALA A 568 -0.73 3.77 -13.99
C ALA A 568 0.78 4.07 -14.00
N LEU A 569 1.22 5.09 -13.25
CA LEU A 569 2.64 5.41 -13.07
C LEU A 569 3.40 4.27 -12.38
N SER A 570 2.83 3.72 -11.30
CA SER A 570 3.45 2.62 -10.55
C SER A 570 3.58 1.36 -11.38
N LEU A 571 2.52 1.00 -12.13
CA LEU A 571 2.51 -0.14 -13.04
C LEU A 571 3.48 0.08 -14.22
N GLY A 572 3.48 1.28 -14.79
CA GLY A 572 4.43 1.66 -15.83
C GLY A 572 5.88 1.53 -15.37
N ALA A 573 6.18 1.98 -14.15
CA ALA A 573 7.51 1.82 -13.56
C ALA A 573 7.88 0.35 -13.35
N TYR A 574 6.93 -0.47 -12.92
CA TYR A 574 7.13 -1.92 -12.76
C TYR A 574 7.41 -2.57 -14.11
N LEU A 575 6.60 -2.27 -15.13
CA LEU A 575 6.78 -2.79 -16.49
C LEU A 575 8.13 -2.37 -17.07
N MET A 576 8.51 -1.08 -16.97
CA MET A 576 9.81 -0.60 -17.45
C MET A 576 11.00 -1.35 -16.81
N ARG A 577 10.90 -1.70 -15.52
CA ARG A 577 11.93 -2.47 -14.81
C ARG A 577 11.99 -3.92 -15.28
N THR A 578 10.82 -4.51 -15.54
CA THR A 578 10.73 -5.89 -16.03
C THR A 578 11.20 -5.99 -17.47
N MET A 579 10.92 -4.97 -18.29
CA MET A 579 11.38 -4.90 -19.68
C MET A 579 12.89 -4.74 -19.82
N LYS A 580 13.53 -4.02 -18.90
CA LYS A 580 14.97 -3.75 -18.92
C LYS A 580 15.60 -4.13 -17.57
N PRO A 581 15.78 -5.42 -17.29
CA PRO A 581 16.50 -5.88 -16.12
C PRO A 581 17.94 -5.37 -16.14
N HIS A 582 18.55 -5.33 -14.98
CA HIS A 582 19.96 -4.95 -14.91
C HIS A 582 20.82 -6.01 -15.57
N MET A 583 21.61 -5.59 -16.56
CA MET A 583 22.62 -6.40 -17.21
C MET A 583 23.98 -5.83 -16.87
N ALA A 584 24.89 -6.67 -16.37
CA ALA A 584 26.20 -6.25 -15.95
C ALA A 584 27.29 -7.06 -16.68
N GLU A 585 28.22 -6.37 -17.28
CA GLU A 585 29.48 -6.96 -17.72
C GLU A 585 30.35 -7.18 -16.49
N LEU A 586 30.83 -8.42 -16.33
CA LEU A 586 31.55 -8.85 -15.15
C LEU A 586 33.07 -8.90 -15.43
N SER A 587 33.83 -8.50 -14.44
CA SER A 587 35.29 -8.65 -14.44
C SER A 587 35.81 -9.02 -13.07
N LEU A 588 37.03 -9.47 -13.00
CA LEU A 588 37.68 -9.93 -11.77
C LEU A 588 37.95 -8.73 -10.85
N HIS A 589 37.37 -8.76 -9.66
CA HIS A 589 37.65 -7.82 -8.58
C HIS A 589 38.85 -8.32 -7.74
N PRO A 590 39.62 -7.44 -7.07
CA PRO A 590 40.75 -7.83 -6.24
C PRO A 590 40.43 -8.82 -5.11
N ASP A 591 39.14 -8.98 -4.73
CA ASP A 591 38.69 -9.99 -3.75
C ASP A 591 38.53 -11.41 -4.33
N GLY A 592 38.84 -11.59 -5.62
CA GLY A 592 38.71 -12.89 -6.32
C GLY A 592 37.31 -13.22 -6.84
N SER A 593 36.33 -12.33 -6.69
CA SER A 593 34.98 -12.49 -7.23
C SER A 593 34.78 -11.74 -8.55
N LEU A 594 33.86 -12.23 -9.40
CA LEU A 594 33.40 -11.47 -10.56
C LEU A 594 32.39 -10.43 -10.12
N ARG A 595 32.68 -9.15 -10.45
CA ARG A 595 31.79 -8.01 -10.15
C ARG A 595 31.52 -7.17 -11.38
N ASP A 596 30.49 -6.36 -11.31
CA ASP A 596 30.14 -5.39 -12.34
C ASP A 596 31.33 -4.47 -12.64
N ALA A 597 31.88 -4.60 -13.83
CA ALA A 597 33.08 -3.90 -14.24
C ALA A 597 32.89 -2.38 -14.27
N ARG A 598 31.76 -1.90 -14.75
CA ARG A 598 31.44 -0.47 -14.82
C ARG A 598 31.31 0.14 -13.43
N ARG A 599 30.62 -0.55 -12.52
CA ARG A 599 30.38 -0.05 -11.15
C ARG A 599 31.65 0.03 -10.32
N HIS A 600 32.61 -0.88 -10.57
CA HIS A 600 33.86 -0.97 -9.81
C HIS A 600 35.09 -0.45 -10.58
N GLY A 601 34.91 0.11 -11.80
CA GLY A 601 35.98 0.64 -12.60
C GLY A 601 37.03 -0.42 -13.01
N LEU A 602 36.57 -1.66 -13.28
CA LEU A 602 37.43 -2.80 -13.62
C LEU A 602 37.64 -2.86 -15.13
N SER A 603 38.84 -3.24 -15.56
CA SER A 603 39.12 -3.57 -16.94
C SER A 603 38.45 -4.91 -17.32
N VAL A 604 38.01 -5.03 -18.56
CA VAL A 604 37.32 -6.23 -19.09
C VAL A 604 38.24 -6.97 -20.05
N CYS A 605 38.03 -8.27 -20.18
CA CYS A 605 38.75 -9.10 -21.13
C CYS A 605 38.28 -8.83 -22.56
N ARG A 606 39.14 -8.80 -23.56
CA ARG A 606 38.78 -8.58 -24.97
C ARG A 606 38.26 -9.83 -25.66
N HIS A 607 38.56 -11.02 -25.14
CA HIS A 607 38.25 -12.32 -25.75
C HIS A 607 37.09 -13.03 -25.06
N VAL A 608 36.80 -12.72 -23.80
CA VAL A 608 35.73 -13.33 -23.00
C VAL A 608 34.85 -12.22 -22.44
N ALA A 609 33.60 -12.19 -22.86
CA ALA A 609 32.58 -11.35 -22.24
C ALA A 609 31.80 -12.16 -21.21
N ALA A 610 32.00 -11.86 -19.93
CA ALA A 610 31.20 -12.44 -18.86
C ALA A 610 30.06 -11.49 -18.54
N VAL A 611 28.82 -11.93 -18.74
CA VAL A 611 27.61 -11.10 -18.61
C VAL A 611 26.69 -11.72 -17.60
N ARG A 612 26.14 -10.89 -16.70
CA ARG A 612 25.09 -11.28 -15.74
C ARG A 612 23.79 -10.60 -16.10
N PHE A 613 22.72 -11.35 -16.13
CA PHE A 613 21.36 -10.88 -16.33
C PHE A 613 20.58 -11.08 -15.03
N ASP A 614 20.07 -9.96 -14.45
CA ASP A 614 19.44 -9.96 -13.13
C ASP A 614 17.91 -9.92 -13.24
N GLY A 615 17.29 -11.01 -13.64
CA GLY A 615 15.83 -11.13 -13.75
C GLY A 615 15.34 -12.43 -14.37
N PRO A 616 14.04 -12.74 -14.30
CA PRO A 616 13.46 -13.83 -15.06
C PRO A 616 13.59 -13.52 -16.56
N LEU A 617 13.81 -14.54 -17.37
CA LEU A 617 13.88 -14.40 -18.82
C LEU A 617 12.52 -14.79 -19.41
N ASN A 618 11.77 -13.80 -19.91
CA ASN A 618 10.41 -13.97 -20.37
C ASN A 618 10.10 -13.11 -21.61
N PHE A 619 8.90 -13.24 -22.16
CA PHE A 619 8.46 -12.53 -23.38
C PHE A 619 8.64 -11.01 -23.30
N VAL A 620 8.67 -10.42 -22.09
CA VAL A 620 8.77 -8.97 -21.91
C VAL A 620 10.20 -8.45 -22.10
N ASN A 621 11.23 -9.27 -21.80
CA ASN A 621 12.64 -8.85 -21.74
C ASN A 621 13.60 -9.72 -22.55
N ALA A 622 13.14 -10.80 -23.18
CA ALA A 622 14.00 -11.67 -23.96
C ALA A 622 14.70 -10.93 -25.10
N THR A 623 13.98 -10.07 -25.82
CA THR A 623 14.56 -9.21 -26.89
C THR A 623 15.60 -8.23 -26.35
N TYR A 624 15.40 -7.71 -25.13
CA TYR A 624 16.38 -6.82 -24.50
C TYR A 624 17.69 -7.56 -24.19
N LEU A 625 17.64 -8.82 -23.73
CA LEU A 625 18.84 -9.64 -23.55
C LEU A 625 19.57 -9.84 -24.87
N GLU A 626 18.83 -10.17 -25.93
CA GLU A 626 19.40 -10.38 -27.28
C GLU A 626 20.08 -9.11 -27.79
N ASP A 627 19.38 -7.97 -27.72
CA ASP A 627 19.89 -6.68 -28.22
C ASP A 627 21.19 -6.26 -27.48
N GLU A 628 21.22 -6.40 -26.15
CA GLU A 628 22.40 -6.02 -25.36
C GLU A 628 23.59 -6.97 -25.61
N ILE A 629 23.34 -8.27 -25.83
CA ILE A 629 24.41 -9.21 -26.20
C ILE A 629 24.93 -8.90 -27.60
N LEU A 630 24.06 -8.64 -28.57
CA LEU A 630 24.47 -8.31 -29.93
C LEU A 630 25.24 -6.97 -29.99
N LYS A 631 24.83 -6.00 -29.18
CA LYS A 631 25.54 -4.75 -29.02
C LYS A 631 26.95 -4.95 -28.42
N LEU A 632 27.03 -5.75 -27.35
CA LEU A 632 28.32 -6.09 -26.74
C LEU A 632 29.25 -6.78 -27.74
N ASN A 633 28.70 -7.68 -28.55
CA ASN A 633 29.44 -8.32 -29.63
C ASN A 633 29.99 -7.31 -30.67
N ALA A 634 29.19 -6.31 -31.03
CA ALA A 634 29.64 -5.24 -31.95
C ALA A 634 30.71 -4.34 -31.33
N GLU A 635 30.68 -4.13 -30.01
CA GLU A 635 31.68 -3.32 -29.28
C GLU A 635 32.98 -4.10 -29.04
N MET A 636 32.98 -5.44 -29.11
CA MET A 636 34.14 -6.32 -28.84
C MET A 636 34.55 -7.17 -30.06
N PRO A 637 35.27 -6.60 -31.05
CA PRO A 637 35.61 -7.33 -32.28
C PRO A 637 36.52 -8.56 -32.08
N ALA A 638 37.24 -8.62 -30.96
CA ALA A 638 38.12 -9.73 -30.62
C ALA A 638 37.46 -10.79 -29.73
N LEU A 639 36.13 -10.68 -29.47
CA LEU A 639 35.37 -11.62 -28.66
C LEU A 639 35.42 -13.01 -29.30
N LYS A 640 35.64 -14.04 -28.48
CA LYS A 640 35.62 -15.45 -28.88
C LYS A 640 34.58 -16.24 -28.05
N CYS A 641 34.37 -15.87 -26.81
CA CYS A 641 33.47 -16.58 -25.94
C CYS A 641 32.60 -15.63 -25.10
N LEU A 642 31.28 -15.89 -25.08
CA LEU A 642 30.30 -15.26 -24.21
C LEU A 642 30.01 -16.19 -23.03
N LEU A 643 30.22 -15.71 -21.81
CA LEU A 643 29.82 -16.40 -20.57
C LEU A 643 28.57 -15.71 -20.01
N LEU A 644 27.41 -16.39 -20.04
CA LEU A 644 26.22 -15.93 -19.37
C LEU A 644 26.18 -16.46 -17.94
N ALA A 645 26.39 -15.57 -16.97
CA ALA A 645 26.25 -15.85 -15.56
C ALA A 645 24.75 -15.87 -15.18
N ALA A 646 24.15 -17.06 -15.24
CA ALA A 646 22.71 -17.26 -15.21
C ALA A 646 22.11 -17.37 -13.79
N HIS A 647 22.91 -17.19 -12.73
CA HIS A 647 22.40 -17.24 -11.34
C HIS A 647 21.34 -16.16 -11.04
N GLY A 648 21.27 -15.08 -11.83
CA GLY A 648 20.22 -14.05 -11.77
C GLY A 648 18.94 -14.46 -12.50
N ILE A 649 18.97 -15.47 -13.37
CA ILE A 649 17.80 -15.96 -14.09
C ILE A 649 17.08 -16.98 -13.21
N ASN A 650 15.93 -16.58 -12.64
CA ASN A 650 15.18 -17.42 -11.72
C ASN A 650 14.13 -18.29 -12.42
N GLU A 651 13.69 -17.86 -13.59
CA GLU A 651 12.62 -18.48 -14.35
C GLU A 651 12.84 -18.17 -15.83
N ILE A 652 12.41 -19.08 -16.71
CA ILE A 652 12.41 -18.90 -18.16
C ILE A 652 11.05 -19.35 -18.70
N ASP A 653 10.41 -18.49 -19.49
CA ASP A 653 9.19 -18.86 -20.22
C ASP A 653 9.49 -19.33 -21.66
N ALA A 654 8.45 -19.74 -22.39
CA ALA A 654 8.62 -20.24 -23.77
C ALA A 654 9.28 -19.21 -24.70
N SER A 655 8.93 -17.93 -24.59
CA SER A 655 9.52 -16.87 -25.43
C SER A 655 10.96 -16.55 -25.05
N GLY A 656 11.27 -16.57 -23.76
CA GLY A 656 12.64 -16.41 -23.27
C GLY A 656 13.55 -17.55 -23.73
N GLU A 657 13.03 -18.78 -23.68
CA GLU A 657 13.75 -19.97 -24.14
C GLU A 657 13.99 -19.93 -25.65
N GLU A 658 12.95 -19.64 -26.45
CA GLU A 658 13.07 -19.53 -27.90
C GLU A 658 14.09 -18.45 -28.33
N THR A 659 14.00 -17.25 -27.70
CA THR A 659 14.97 -16.18 -27.96
C THR A 659 16.40 -16.62 -27.62
N LEU A 660 16.58 -17.29 -26.47
CA LEU A 660 17.88 -17.81 -26.06
C LEU A 660 18.41 -18.86 -27.05
N SER A 661 17.54 -19.76 -27.54
CA SER A 661 17.85 -20.76 -28.53
C SER A 661 18.31 -20.12 -29.86
N LEU A 662 17.60 -19.08 -30.31
CA LEU A 662 17.96 -18.34 -31.52
C LEU A 662 19.28 -17.57 -31.34
N LEU A 663 19.48 -16.97 -30.14
CA LEU A 663 20.73 -16.28 -29.81
C LEU A 663 21.92 -17.22 -29.84
N VAL A 664 21.79 -18.44 -29.31
CA VAL A 664 22.82 -19.47 -29.39
C VAL A 664 23.19 -19.78 -30.83
N ASP A 665 22.19 -19.94 -31.70
CA ASP A 665 22.44 -20.22 -33.13
C ASP A 665 23.18 -19.05 -33.81
N ARG A 666 22.73 -17.83 -33.57
CA ARG A 666 23.36 -16.64 -34.15
C ARG A 666 24.81 -16.46 -33.72
N LEU A 667 25.08 -16.65 -32.43
CA LEU A 667 26.44 -16.53 -31.88
C LEU A 667 27.35 -17.61 -32.47
N ARG A 668 26.89 -18.86 -32.56
CA ARG A 668 27.66 -19.97 -33.16
C ARG A 668 27.90 -19.78 -34.65
N ALA A 669 26.89 -19.30 -35.39
CA ALA A 669 27.04 -18.99 -36.82
C ALA A 669 28.06 -17.85 -37.04
N ALA A 670 28.23 -16.97 -36.09
CA ALA A 670 29.22 -15.89 -36.09
C ALA A 670 30.62 -16.37 -35.57
N GLY A 671 30.74 -17.62 -35.16
CA GLY A 671 31.99 -18.21 -34.67
C GLY A 671 32.29 -17.98 -33.18
N TYR A 672 31.29 -17.56 -32.39
CA TYR A 672 31.44 -17.36 -30.94
C TYR A 672 31.01 -18.59 -30.14
N GLU A 673 31.76 -18.93 -29.14
CA GLU A 673 31.36 -19.91 -28.13
C GLU A 673 30.43 -19.23 -27.09
N ILE A 674 29.42 -19.99 -26.63
CA ILE A 674 28.55 -19.55 -25.53
C ILE A 674 28.64 -20.57 -24.38
N ALA A 675 28.82 -20.06 -23.19
CA ALA A 675 28.89 -20.86 -21.97
C ALA A 675 27.97 -20.27 -20.90
N PHE A 676 27.49 -21.10 -19.98
CA PHE A 676 26.58 -20.77 -18.91
C PHE A 676 27.18 -21.12 -17.56
N SER A 677 26.98 -20.25 -16.57
CA SER A 677 27.39 -20.56 -15.20
C SER A 677 26.26 -20.32 -14.21
N GLY A 678 26.11 -21.22 -13.22
CA GLY A 678 25.17 -21.07 -12.13
C GLY A 678 23.70 -21.07 -12.57
N VAL A 679 23.36 -21.85 -13.58
CA VAL A 679 21.96 -22.06 -14.02
C VAL A 679 21.21 -22.78 -12.90
N LYS A 680 20.02 -22.27 -12.55
CA LYS A 680 19.16 -22.86 -11.52
C LYS A 680 18.47 -24.14 -12.06
N GLU A 681 18.16 -25.04 -11.14
CA GLU A 681 17.54 -26.35 -11.46
C GLU A 681 16.24 -26.18 -12.28
N GLU A 682 15.35 -25.23 -11.87
CA GLU A 682 14.09 -24.95 -12.56
C GLU A 682 14.28 -24.47 -14.02
N VAL A 683 15.31 -23.65 -14.25
CA VAL A 683 15.68 -23.16 -15.59
C VAL A 683 16.32 -24.29 -16.41
N LEU A 684 17.18 -25.11 -15.79
CA LEU A 684 17.80 -26.24 -16.42
C LEU A 684 16.77 -27.30 -16.84
N ASP A 685 15.77 -27.58 -15.99
CA ASP A 685 14.67 -28.46 -16.29
C ASP A 685 13.83 -27.96 -17.49
N ALA A 686 13.60 -26.64 -17.58
CA ALA A 686 12.94 -26.06 -18.74
C ALA A 686 13.78 -26.24 -20.01
N MET A 687 15.07 -25.94 -19.97
CA MET A 687 16.01 -26.11 -21.09
C MET A 687 16.15 -27.58 -21.54
N ASN A 688 16.09 -28.53 -20.59
CA ASN A 688 16.10 -29.97 -20.90
C ASN A 688 14.83 -30.41 -21.62
N ARG A 689 13.65 -29.92 -21.21
CA ARG A 689 12.37 -30.26 -21.86
C ARG A 689 12.28 -29.76 -23.31
N THR A 690 12.98 -28.68 -23.63
CA THR A 690 12.96 -28.05 -24.97
C THR A 690 14.19 -28.45 -25.80
N HIS A 691 15.05 -29.36 -25.30
CA HIS A 691 16.29 -29.76 -25.91
C HIS A 691 17.34 -28.62 -26.07
N LEU A 692 17.13 -27.46 -25.46
CA LEU A 692 18.09 -26.36 -25.50
C LEU A 692 19.38 -26.71 -24.77
N PHE A 693 19.29 -27.50 -23.70
CA PHE A 693 20.48 -27.98 -22.97
C PHE A 693 21.36 -28.84 -23.87
N GLU A 694 20.79 -29.80 -24.60
CA GLU A 694 21.50 -30.67 -25.56
C GLU A 694 22.10 -29.86 -26.70
N LYS A 695 21.35 -28.87 -27.19
CA LYS A 695 21.77 -27.93 -28.24
C LYS A 695 23.02 -27.15 -27.83
N ILE A 696 23.09 -26.66 -26.59
CA ILE A 696 24.20 -25.88 -26.07
C ILE A 696 25.39 -26.82 -25.79
N GLY A 697 25.16 -28.04 -25.34
CA GLY A 697 26.15 -29.03 -24.92
C GLY A 697 26.49 -28.96 -23.45
N ALA A 698 26.51 -30.09 -22.77
CA ALA A 698 26.73 -30.20 -21.33
C ALA A 698 28.10 -29.60 -20.89
N GLU A 699 29.09 -29.65 -21.78
CA GLU A 699 30.44 -29.11 -21.58
C GLU A 699 30.51 -27.58 -21.46
N ASN A 700 29.41 -26.88 -21.83
CA ASN A 700 29.28 -25.42 -21.74
C ASN A 700 28.49 -24.94 -20.52
N PHE A 701 28.06 -25.89 -19.64
CA PHE A 701 27.40 -25.56 -18.38
C PHE A 701 28.34 -25.77 -17.21
N TYR A 702 28.50 -24.74 -16.42
CA TYR A 702 29.40 -24.74 -15.27
C TYR A 702 28.66 -24.42 -13.98
N PRO A 703 28.89 -25.16 -12.87
CA PRO A 703 28.27 -24.88 -11.58
C PRO A 703 28.59 -23.48 -11.03
N THR A 704 29.83 -23.02 -11.27
CA THR A 704 30.28 -21.72 -10.76
C THR A 704 30.93 -20.87 -11.86
N GLN A 705 30.91 -19.56 -11.64
CA GLN A 705 31.56 -18.58 -12.54
C GLN A 705 33.06 -18.81 -12.63
N LEU A 706 33.70 -19.19 -11.53
CA LEU A 706 35.13 -19.45 -11.48
C LEU A 706 35.51 -20.63 -12.37
N GLN A 707 34.75 -21.73 -12.28
CA GLN A 707 34.95 -22.91 -13.15
C GLN A 707 34.74 -22.59 -14.63
N ALA A 708 33.68 -21.82 -14.93
CA ALA A 708 33.43 -21.36 -16.28
C ALA A 708 34.61 -20.56 -16.84
N VAL A 709 35.03 -19.52 -16.16
CA VAL A 709 36.12 -18.66 -16.61
C VAL A 709 37.43 -19.44 -16.74
N SER A 710 37.80 -20.29 -15.76
CA SER A 710 39.04 -21.06 -15.84
C SER A 710 39.04 -22.06 -17.01
N SER A 711 37.87 -22.64 -17.33
CA SER A 711 37.73 -23.60 -18.43
C SER A 711 37.75 -22.92 -19.81
N ILE A 712 37.12 -21.75 -19.96
CA ILE A 712 37.04 -21.07 -21.25
C ILE A 712 38.24 -20.14 -21.50
N TYR A 713 38.94 -19.68 -20.45
CA TYR A 713 40.08 -18.79 -20.56
C TYR A 713 41.19 -19.31 -21.50
N ALA A 714 41.66 -20.54 -21.26
CA ALA A 714 42.70 -21.17 -22.05
C ALA A 714 42.30 -21.28 -23.53
N ARG A 715 41.05 -21.64 -23.84
CA ARG A 715 40.51 -21.75 -25.21
C ARG A 715 40.39 -20.38 -25.90
N ALA A 716 39.83 -19.41 -25.21
CA ALA A 716 39.60 -18.10 -25.74
C ALA A 716 40.89 -17.27 -25.98
N HIS A 717 41.94 -17.54 -25.19
CA HIS A 717 43.26 -16.87 -25.32
C HIS A 717 44.29 -17.66 -26.14
N LEU A 718 43.86 -18.76 -26.73
CA LEU A 718 44.75 -19.50 -27.64
C LEU A 718 45.16 -18.56 -28.82
N ASN A 719 46.47 -18.33 -29.00
CA ASN A 719 47.02 -17.38 -29.97
C ASN A 719 46.63 -15.92 -29.75
N SER A 720 46.47 -15.50 -28.47
CA SER A 720 46.21 -14.10 -28.12
C SER A 720 47.50 -13.35 -27.80
N ASP A 721 47.61 -12.15 -28.30
CA ASP A 721 48.71 -11.23 -27.95
C ASP A 721 48.45 -10.41 -26.67
N GLU A 722 47.39 -10.67 -25.96
CA GLU A 722 46.98 -9.96 -24.73
C GLU A 722 47.87 -10.38 -23.56
N LYS A 723 48.78 -9.49 -23.17
CA LYS A 723 49.79 -9.76 -22.12
C LYS A 723 49.27 -9.62 -20.68
N ASN A 724 48.13 -8.95 -20.46
CA ASN A 724 47.57 -8.65 -19.13
C ASN A 724 46.04 -8.75 -19.17
N CYS A 725 45.54 -9.98 -19.34
CA CYS A 725 44.07 -10.16 -19.27
C CYS A 725 43.58 -10.07 -17.82
N PRO A 726 42.55 -9.29 -17.53
CA PRO A 726 41.98 -9.20 -16.17
C PRO A 726 41.51 -10.55 -15.59
N LEU A 727 41.14 -11.49 -16.45
CA LEU A 727 40.69 -12.84 -16.05
C LEU A 727 41.84 -13.84 -15.83
N GLU A 728 43.07 -13.48 -16.18
CA GLU A 728 44.26 -14.37 -16.04
C GLU A 728 44.50 -14.78 -14.57
N ASN A 729 44.23 -13.88 -13.64
CA ASN A 729 44.46 -14.06 -12.22
C ASN A 729 43.31 -14.77 -11.48
N MET A 730 42.31 -15.31 -12.17
CA MET A 730 41.26 -16.16 -11.57
C MET A 730 41.78 -17.52 -11.16
N GLN A 731 42.85 -17.55 -10.38
CA GLN A 731 43.35 -18.77 -9.77
C GLN A 731 42.61 -19.06 -8.47
N PRO A 732 42.46 -20.33 -8.10
CA PRO A 732 41.90 -20.70 -6.82
C PRO A 732 42.60 -19.98 -5.67
N HIS A 733 41.87 -19.45 -4.72
CA HIS A 733 42.49 -18.75 -3.58
C HIS A 733 43.17 -19.77 -2.66
N ILE A 734 44.46 -19.64 -2.54
CA ILE A 734 45.27 -20.34 -1.56
C ILE A 734 45.89 -19.33 -0.60
N ALA A 735 45.66 -19.53 0.69
CA ALA A 735 46.18 -18.66 1.74
C ALA A 735 47.08 -19.45 2.72
N ASP A 736 48.24 -18.87 3.01
CA ASP A 736 49.05 -19.31 4.15
C ASP A 736 48.39 -18.81 5.43
N LEU A 737 48.21 -19.69 6.39
CA LEU A 737 47.55 -19.35 7.66
C LEU A 737 48.59 -19.11 8.75
N SER A 738 48.32 -18.16 9.62
CA SER A 738 49.05 -17.86 10.86
C SER A 738 48.14 -17.38 11.96
N LEU A 739 48.59 -17.43 13.22
CA LEU A 739 47.78 -17.00 14.36
C LEU A 739 47.71 -15.48 14.43
N HIS A 740 46.51 -14.95 14.39
CA HIS A 740 46.22 -13.51 14.55
C HIS A 740 46.05 -13.18 16.06
N PRO A 741 46.29 -11.91 16.49
CA PRO A 741 46.11 -11.49 17.89
C PRO A 741 44.72 -11.73 18.50
N ASP A 742 43.68 -11.91 17.66
CA ASP A 742 42.33 -12.26 18.12
C ASP A 742 42.14 -13.75 18.46
N GLY A 743 43.22 -14.56 18.36
CA GLY A 743 43.18 -16.00 18.62
C GLY A 743 42.67 -16.85 17.45
N SER A 744 42.36 -16.26 16.30
CA SER A 744 41.94 -16.99 15.10
C SER A 744 43.11 -17.17 14.10
N LEU A 745 43.03 -18.20 13.29
CA LEU A 745 43.92 -18.37 12.15
C LEU A 745 43.46 -17.53 10.98
N ARG A 746 44.35 -16.64 10.51
CA ARG A 746 44.06 -15.74 9.38
C ARG A 746 45.14 -15.85 8.30
N GLU A 747 44.84 -15.32 7.14
CA GLU A 747 45.77 -15.23 6.03
C GLU A 747 46.99 -14.38 6.43
N ALA A 748 48.16 -15.03 6.49
CA ALA A 748 49.37 -14.41 6.99
C ALA A 748 49.80 -13.18 6.18
N ARG A 749 49.72 -13.25 4.83
CA ARG A 749 50.10 -12.18 3.93
C ARG A 749 49.19 -10.95 4.07
N ARG A 750 47.89 -11.13 4.23
CA ARG A 750 46.91 -10.04 4.38
C ARG A 750 47.04 -9.28 5.70
N HIS A 751 47.49 -10.00 6.74
CA HIS A 751 47.65 -9.45 8.08
C HIS A 751 49.10 -9.22 8.51
N ASN A 752 50.04 -9.39 7.57
CA ASN A 752 51.49 -9.26 7.79
C ASN A 752 51.99 -10.10 8.98
N LEU A 753 51.57 -11.38 9.02
CA LEU A 753 51.93 -12.32 10.07
C LEU A 753 53.09 -13.23 9.63
N ALA A 754 53.93 -13.61 10.58
CA ALA A 754 55.03 -14.55 10.36
C ALA A 754 54.52 -15.97 10.01
N LEU A 755 55.28 -16.71 9.24
CA LEU A 755 54.98 -18.10 8.87
C LEU A 755 55.88 -19.10 9.65
N CYS A 756 55.28 -20.24 10.02
CA CYS A 756 56.01 -21.31 10.63
C CYS A 756 56.95 -21.98 9.63
N GLN A 757 58.19 -22.29 10.04
CA GLN A 757 59.19 -22.95 9.16
C GLN A 757 59.02 -24.48 9.10
N HIS A 758 58.26 -25.07 10.06
CA HIS A 758 58.12 -26.53 10.20
C HIS A 758 56.73 -27.02 9.79
N ILE A 759 55.72 -26.15 9.79
CA ILE A 759 54.35 -26.47 9.41
C ILE A 759 53.87 -25.46 8.39
N ALA A 760 53.49 -25.93 7.19
CA ALA A 760 52.79 -25.14 6.20
C ALA A 760 51.26 -25.35 6.38
N ALA A 761 50.60 -24.39 7.01
CA ALA A 761 49.17 -24.38 7.15
C ALA A 761 48.56 -23.59 5.97
N LEU A 762 47.87 -24.30 5.07
CA LEU A 762 47.31 -23.77 3.82
C LEU A 762 45.81 -23.89 3.84
N ARG A 763 45.11 -22.83 3.46
CA ARG A 763 43.67 -22.81 3.21
C ARG A 763 43.43 -22.76 1.72
N PHE A 764 42.58 -23.66 1.22
CA PHE A 764 42.18 -23.71 -0.17
C PHE A 764 40.69 -23.48 -0.28
N ASP A 765 40.31 -22.40 -0.96
CA ASP A 765 38.93 -21.96 -1.08
C ASP A 765 38.40 -22.19 -2.51
N SER A 766 38.33 -23.44 -2.94
CA SER A 766 37.77 -23.82 -4.23
C SER A 766 37.43 -25.31 -4.24
N PRO A 767 36.48 -25.79 -5.08
CA PRO A 767 36.33 -27.19 -5.38
C PRO A 767 37.64 -27.77 -5.95
N LEU A 768 37.93 -29.02 -5.67
CA LEU A 768 39.09 -29.75 -6.23
C LEU A 768 38.63 -30.54 -7.44
N ASN A 769 38.96 -30.08 -8.62
CA ASN A 769 38.61 -30.67 -9.91
C ASN A 769 39.78 -30.55 -10.91
N ALA A 770 39.60 -31.01 -12.11
CA ALA A 770 40.63 -31.00 -13.14
C ALA A 770 41.29 -29.64 -13.37
N ALA A 771 40.51 -28.52 -13.20
CA ALA A 771 41.02 -27.19 -13.44
C ALA A 771 41.80 -26.60 -12.24
N THR A 772 41.45 -26.98 -11.00
CA THR A 772 42.01 -26.38 -9.77
C THR A 772 43.02 -27.24 -9.06
N SER A 773 43.05 -28.55 -9.32
CA SER A 773 43.91 -29.53 -8.66
C SER A 773 45.38 -29.30 -8.96
N SER A 774 45.75 -29.04 -10.22
CA SER A 774 47.13 -28.75 -10.63
C SER A 774 47.66 -27.50 -9.96
N TYR A 775 46.78 -26.51 -9.67
CA TYR A 775 47.16 -25.28 -8.99
C TYR A 775 47.47 -25.53 -7.50
N LEU A 776 46.63 -26.33 -6.84
CA LEU A 776 46.89 -26.76 -5.45
C LEU A 776 48.22 -27.52 -5.35
N GLU A 777 48.46 -28.46 -6.22
CA GLU A 777 49.71 -29.22 -6.27
C GLU A 777 50.92 -28.31 -6.45
N LYS A 778 50.86 -27.40 -7.45
CA LYS A 778 51.92 -26.44 -7.73
C LYS A 778 52.23 -25.60 -6.50
N LYS A 779 51.16 -25.09 -5.81
CA LYS A 779 51.35 -24.26 -4.61
C LYS A 779 51.93 -25.01 -3.42
N ILE A 780 51.53 -26.25 -3.20
CA ILE A 780 52.15 -27.10 -2.16
C ILE A 780 53.63 -27.33 -2.48
N ARG A 781 53.98 -27.64 -3.73
CA ARG A 781 55.37 -27.82 -4.18
C ARG A 781 56.20 -26.53 -4.00
N GLU A 782 55.64 -25.36 -4.33
CA GLU A 782 56.29 -24.07 -4.10
C GLU A 782 56.57 -23.85 -2.61
N ARG A 783 55.62 -24.22 -1.73
CA ARG A 783 55.84 -24.08 -0.28
C ARG A 783 56.87 -25.02 0.29
N VAL A 784 56.93 -26.24 -0.16
CA VAL A 784 57.98 -27.19 0.23
C VAL A 784 59.35 -26.67 -0.20
N ALA A 785 59.45 -26.10 -1.40
CA ALA A 785 60.70 -25.54 -1.91
C ALA A 785 61.15 -24.28 -1.12
N LEU A 786 60.20 -23.46 -0.66
CA LEU A 786 60.46 -22.23 0.11
C LEU A 786 60.83 -22.50 1.58
N LEU A 787 60.43 -23.63 2.15
CA LEU A 787 60.58 -23.99 3.56
C LEU A 787 61.44 -25.26 3.74
N PRO A 788 62.78 -25.15 3.72
CA PRO A 788 63.67 -26.30 3.79
C PRO A 788 63.55 -27.14 5.08
N LYS A 789 63.02 -26.55 6.15
CA LYS A 789 62.78 -27.20 7.45
C LYS A 789 61.36 -27.76 7.61
N LEU A 790 60.56 -27.76 6.53
CA LEU A 790 59.18 -28.20 6.56
C LEU A 790 59.09 -29.73 6.87
N LYS A 791 58.26 -30.01 7.89
CA LYS A 791 58.01 -31.41 8.31
C LYS A 791 56.54 -31.79 8.15
N HIS A 792 55.64 -30.81 8.05
CA HIS A 792 54.23 -31.08 7.97
C HIS A 792 53.48 -30.08 7.10
N VAL A 793 52.56 -30.57 6.24
CA VAL A 793 51.61 -29.78 5.48
C VAL A 793 50.23 -30.01 6.08
N LEU A 794 49.57 -28.95 6.51
CA LEU A 794 48.17 -28.92 6.96
C LEU A 794 47.31 -28.22 5.92
N LEU A 795 46.38 -28.92 5.29
CA LEU A 795 45.41 -28.31 4.37
C LEU A 795 44.09 -28.10 5.08
N ALA A 796 43.72 -26.85 5.24
CA ALA A 796 42.41 -26.44 5.74
C ALA A 796 41.39 -26.54 4.59
N ALA A 797 40.55 -27.56 4.66
CA ALA A 797 39.64 -27.97 3.59
C ALA A 797 38.19 -27.46 3.73
N HIS A 798 37.89 -26.54 4.66
CA HIS A 798 36.55 -26.03 4.84
C HIS A 798 36.04 -25.23 3.62
N GLY A 799 36.93 -24.66 2.79
CA GLY A 799 36.61 -24.02 1.51
C GLY A 799 36.42 -24.98 0.35
N ILE A 800 36.74 -26.29 0.52
CA ILE A 800 36.56 -27.33 -0.48
C ILE A 800 35.13 -27.86 -0.36
N ASN A 801 34.29 -27.51 -1.33
CA ASN A 801 32.86 -27.86 -1.30
C ASN A 801 32.58 -29.15 -2.03
N ASP A 802 33.45 -29.53 -2.96
CA ASP A 802 33.33 -30.72 -3.80
C ASP A 802 34.71 -31.20 -4.25
N VAL A 803 34.85 -32.51 -4.52
CA VAL A 803 36.08 -33.14 -5.04
C VAL A 803 35.70 -34.15 -6.09
N ASP A 804 36.19 -33.98 -7.32
CA ASP A 804 36.03 -34.93 -8.40
C ASP A 804 37.15 -36.00 -8.45
N SER A 805 37.09 -36.92 -9.39
CA SER A 805 38.11 -37.98 -9.55
C SER A 805 39.53 -37.44 -9.79
N TYR A 806 39.67 -36.30 -10.50
CA TYR A 806 40.95 -35.61 -10.70
C TYR A 806 41.48 -35.00 -9.41
N GLY A 807 40.59 -34.38 -8.65
CA GLY A 807 40.92 -33.84 -7.34
C GLY A 807 41.39 -34.89 -6.35
N MET A 808 40.72 -36.04 -6.34
CA MET A 808 41.09 -37.19 -5.52
C MET A 808 42.46 -37.72 -5.90
N GLU A 809 42.72 -37.90 -7.19
CA GLU A 809 44.01 -38.40 -7.71
C GLU A 809 45.16 -37.40 -7.43
N THR A 810 44.89 -36.10 -7.59
CA THR A 810 45.92 -35.09 -7.27
C THR A 810 46.26 -35.09 -5.78
N ILE A 811 45.29 -35.19 -4.88
CA ILE A 811 45.57 -35.29 -3.43
C ILE A 811 46.40 -36.57 -3.16
N ARG A 812 46.07 -37.69 -3.78
CA ARG A 812 46.84 -38.92 -3.65
C ARG A 812 48.30 -38.73 -4.05
N GLN A 813 48.55 -38.17 -5.23
CA GLN A 813 49.89 -37.91 -5.76
C GLN A 813 50.68 -36.91 -4.87
N VAL A 814 50.02 -35.86 -4.37
CA VAL A 814 50.64 -34.92 -3.44
C VAL A 814 51.04 -35.59 -2.15
N ILE A 815 50.21 -36.46 -1.58
CA ILE A 815 50.51 -37.18 -0.35
C ILE A 815 51.68 -38.15 -0.57
N GLU A 816 51.69 -38.92 -1.66
CA GLU A 816 52.75 -39.84 -2.00
C GLU A 816 54.08 -39.06 -2.18
N TRP A 817 54.08 -37.96 -2.90
CA TRP A 817 55.24 -37.12 -3.09
C TRP A 817 55.74 -36.50 -1.77
N LEU A 818 54.86 -36.00 -0.91
CA LEU A 818 55.24 -35.47 0.41
C LEU A 818 55.84 -36.56 1.29
N ARG A 819 55.30 -37.77 1.30
CA ARG A 819 55.84 -38.88 2.02
C ARG A 819 57.26 -39.29 1.53
N GLY A 820 57.48 -39.25 0.23
CA GLY A 820 58.79 -39.48 -0.35
C GLY A 820 59.80 -38.41 0.06
N ALA A 821 59.35 -37.20 0.36
CA ALA A 821 60.17 -36.13 0.88
C ALA A 821 60.26 -36.11 2.44
N GLY A 822 59.69 -37.08 3.14
CA GLY A 822 59.69 -37.19 4.59
C GLY A 822 58.75 -36.20 5.28
N ILE A 823 57.82 -35.59 4.55
CA ILE A 823 56.87 -34.57 5.03
C ILE A 823 55.51 -35.24 5.25
N LYS A 824 54.91 -35.00 6.40
CA LYS A 824 53.56 -35.49 6.73
C LYS A 824 52.49 -34.57 6.17
N PHE A 825 51.28 -35.14 5.90
CA PHE A 825 50.14 -34.42 5.40
C PHE A 825 48.90 -34.62 6.33
N SER A 826 48.17 -33.54 6.58
CA SER A 826 46.93 -33.60 7.36
C SER A 826 45.86 -32.72 6.73
N LEU A 827 44.60 -33.05 7.01
CA LEU A 827 43.42 -32.25 6.64
C LEU A 827 42.70 -31.71 7.87
N SER A 828 42.10 -30.57 7.73
CA SER A 828 41.21 -30.01 8.78
C SER A 828 39.94 -29.38 8.19
N GLY A 829 38.82 -29.54 8.87
CA GLY A 829 37.55 -28.93 8.51
C GLY A 829 36.95 -29.42 7.19
N VAL A 830 37.17 -30.70 6.87
CA VAL A 830 36.57 -31.33 5.67
C VAL A 830 35.08 -31.48 5.87
N LYS A 831 34.29 -31.08 4.87
CA LYS A 831 32.82 -31.22 4.86
C LYS A 831 32.43 -32.68 4.77
N GLU A 832 31.29 -33.07 5.36
CA GLU A 832 30.88 -34.48 5.48
C GLU A 832 30.69 -35.12 4.11
N ASN A 833 30.05 -34.46 3.15
CA ASN A 833 29.91 -34.93 1.76
C ASN A 833 31.24 -35.15 1.05
N VAL A 834 32.21 -34.26 1.26
CA VAL A 834 33.58 -34.42 0.69
C VAL A 834 34.30 -35.54 1.36
N LEU A 835 34.17 -35.71 2.67
CA LEU A 835 34.79 -36.77 3.43
C LEU A 835 34.25 -38.16 3.02
N ASP A 836 32.97 -38.27 2.76
CA ASP A 836 32.32 -39.48 2.28
C ASP A 836 32.80 -39.87 0.88
N ASN A 837 32.93 -38.91 -0.02
CA ASN A 837 33.53 -39.14 -1.34
C ASN A 837 35.00 -39.59 -1.23
N MET A 838 35.77 -39.01 -0.32
CA MET A 838 37.15 -39.39 -0.04
C MET A 838 37.25 -40.80 0.54
N ARG A 839 36.31 -41.20 1.40
CA ARG A 839 36.23 -42.59 1.92
C ARG A 839 35.95 -43.58 0.79
N GLN A 840 34.99 -43.31 -0.06
CA GLN A 840 34.64 -44.15 -1.19
C GLN A 840 35.84 -44.35 -2.17
N ALA A 841 36.65 -43.30 -2.34
CA ALA A 841 37.84 -43.32 -3.17
C ALA A 841 39.09 -43.95 -2.46
N GLY A 842 38.95 -44.42 -1.23
CA GLY A 842 40.08 -45.01 -0.46
C GLY A 842 41.13 -43.97 -0.03
N LEU A 843 40.83 -42.67 -0.15
CA LEU A 843 41.80 -41.60 0.16
C LEU A 843 41.97 -41.40 1.66
N VAL A 844 40.93 -41.66 2.44
CA VAL A 844 40.98 -41.58 3.91
C VAL A 844 41.95 -42.62 4.49
N ASP A 845 42.00 -43.79 3.93
CA ASP A 845 42.94 -44.82 4.37
C ASP A 845 44.40 -44.42 4.07
N ILE A 846 44.62 -43.72 2.96
CA ILE A 846 45.93 -43.21 2.56
C ILE A 846 46.37 -42.07 3.49
N ILE A 847 45.51 -41.15 3.82
CA ILE A 847 45.79 -40.04 4.74
C ILE A 847 45.97 -40.59 6.17
N GLY A 848 45.15 -41.55 6.56
CA GLY A 848 44.94 -42.06 7.90
C GLY A 848 43.96 -41.23 8.70
N GLU A 849 42.90 -41.84 9.29
CA GLU A 849 41.86 -41.13 10.03
C GLU A 849 42.38 -40.16 11.12
N LYS A 850 43.47 -40.55 11.79
CA LYS A 850 44.14 -39.73 12.82
C LYS A 850 44.73 -38.43 12.30
N ASN A 851 44.88 -38.26 10.99
CA ASN A 851 45.44 -37.07 10.33
C ASN A 851 44.32 -36.17 9.76
N ILE A 852 43.03 -36.50 10.00
CA ILE A 852 41.87 -35.69 9.61
C ILE A 852 41.23 -35.09 10.86
N TYR A 853 41.27 -33.78 10.96
CA TYR A 853 40.85 -33.07 12.15
C TYR A 853 39.58 -32.25 11.92
N PRO A 854 38.68 -32.15 12.93
CA PRO A 854 37.45 -31.37 12.78
C PRO A 854 37.67 -29.85 12.68
N THR A 855 38.75 -29.35 13.28
CA THR A 855 39.09 -27.90 13.25
C THR A 855 40.61 -27.71 13.04
N GLN A 856 40.92 -26.53 12.51
CA GLN A 856 42.32 -26.13 12.26
C GLN A 856 43.15 -26.05 13.56
N LEU A 857 42.59 -25.44 14.62
CA LEU A 857 43.28 -25.31 15.91
C LEU A 857 43.59 -26.67 16.53
N LYS A 858 42.63 -27.64 16.43
CA LYS A 858 42.84 -28.99 16.92
C LYS A 858 43.92 -29.75 16.10
N ALA A 859 43.97 -29.49 14.80
CA ALA A 859 45.02 -30.04 13.94
C ALA A 859 46.38 -29.50 14.36
N ILE A 860 46.52 -28.19 14.50
CA ILE A 860 47.79 -27.54 14.85
C ILE A 860 48.27 -27.99 16.22
N SER A 861 47.41 -28.03 17.24
CA SER A 861 47.79 -28.51 18.56
C SER A 861 48.26 -29.94 18.56
N SER A 862 47.69 -30.81 17.72
CA SER A 862 48.06 -32.22 17.61
C SER A 862 49.39 -32.47 16.87
N ILE A 863 49.70 -31.63 15.86
CA ILE A 863 50.89 -31.84 14.99
C ILE A 863 52.12 -31.04 15.45
N HIS A 864 51.91 -30.00 16.31
CA HIS A 864 52.95 -29.05 16.69
C HIS A 864 54.16 -29.71 17.37
N GLU A 865 53.95 -30.51 18.40
CA GLU A 865 55.05 -31.14 19.15
C GLU A 865 55.91 -32.02 18.26
N GLU A 866 55.29 -32.80 17.40
CA GLU A 866 56.00 -33.67 16.48
C GLU A 866 56.77 -32.90 15.39
N ALA A 867 56.17 -31.89 14.79
CA ALA A 867 56.78 -31.05 13.76
C ALA A 867 57.97 -30.24 14.29
N HIS A 868 57.93 -29.81 15.56
CA HIS A 868 59.00 -29.00 16.17
C HIS A 868 60.00 -29.80 16.97
N ARG A 869 59.89 -31.14 17.00
CA ARG A 869 60.82 -31.98 17.71
C ARG A 869 62.26 -31.80 17.17
N GLY A 870 63.19 -31.33 18.01
CA GLY A 870 64.57 -31.01 17.61
C GLY A 870 64.75 -29.65 16.97
N SER A 871 63.73 -28.78 17.01
CA SER A 871 63.82 -27.39 16.53
C SER A 871 64.49 -26.46 17.52
N THR A 872 65.27 -25.53 17.05
CA THR A 872 65.90 -24.45 17.86
C THR A 872 64.98 -23.18 17.90
N GLU A 873 63.83 -23.21 17.26
CA GLU A 873 62.86 -22.09 17.28
C GLU A 873 62.14 -22.01 18.62
N LYS A 874 62.24 -20.85 19.26
CA LYS A 874 61.65 -20.59 20.59
C LYS A 874 60.12 -20.27 20.52
N ARG A 875 59.58 -19.86 19.34
CA ARG A 875 58.18 -19.47 19.18
C ARG A 875 57.65 -19.95 17.83
N CYS A 876 56.46 -20.50 17.82
CA CYS A 876 55.78 -20.92 16.59
C CYS A 876 54.65 -19.92 16.24
N PRO A 877 54.63 -19.33 15.02
CA PRO A 877 53.61 -18.39 14.57
C PRO A 877 52.20 -18.98 14.45
N LEU A 878 52.03 -20.30 14.57
CA LEU A 878 50.75 -20.96 14.55
C LEU A 878 50.12 -21.18 15.95
N ILE A 879 50.90 -20.99 17.02
CA ILE A 879 50.49 -21.19 18.42
C ILE A 879 50.59 -19.89 19.20
N GLU A 880 51.63 -19.09 18.92
CA GLU A 880 51.88 -17.81 19.60
C GLU A 880 51.92 -16.70 18.54
N VAL A 881 51.37 -15.54 18.87
CA VAL A 881 51.47 -14.38 18.02
C VAL A 881 52.91 -13.89 17.99
N VAL A 882 53.55 -14.03 16.82
CA VAL A 882 54.89 -13.52 16.57
C VAL A 882 54.74 -12.21 15.80
N PRO A 883 55.19 -11.03 16.35
CA PRO A 883 55.04 -9.77 15.71
C PRO A 883 55.80 -9.65 14.38
#